data_b8ecdc8770697bb79eed7add6288859a
#
_entry.id   b8ecdc8770697bb79eed7add6288859a
#
_cell.length_a   1.000
_cell.length_b   1.000
_cell.length_c   1.000
_cell.angle_alpha   90.00
_cell.angle_beta   90.00
_cell.angle_gamma   90.00
#
_symmetry.space_group_name_H-M   'P 1'
#
loop_
_entity.id
_entity.type
_entity.pdbx_description
1 polymer ?
#
loop_
_entity_poly.entity_id
_entity_poly.type
_entity_poly.pdbx_seq_one_letter_code
_entity_poly.pdbx_strand_id
1 'polypeptide(L)'
;MKNALKKIVTPILAALLLSGCASEETPPKKSDASASASAAQSSGSEDNPPIQKDSFYPTFDDNEDYASMKDKLAKQIDCILNSDTPPFSMYLNNKAEDISKWKKTVTKTEKDGNIYISAIYTDPSDSLLATLSATLFQDSPTVDFTVHLKNTSDKNSPIISKLYGMDILVSLPKQGNHFTLNTTQGCGVQGSEDYDDFGLETYKLLPSTWRTFEPKQGRSSDEAWPFFDILGDHCGLLVAVGWSGQWKARFSEKNESVAIQSGMANLNTYLEPGEEIRTPSYSITYFEGDAEYGHNIFRRLILKHYTPNTETKYVCKLPLSMSALADRTETVFKSNIAAAAKYGVPVDNLVIDAGWYTDVKPEANGIVSGSIPWEKWYYQAGNWSFNTSLFPNGNLKSLSLMAQKNGIGVALWLEPERAHSGTHMIDNHSELYFSEEAGGVHLLNLGKEEAREWLIDYISNLIEENNLSIYRQDFNMTPEWFWDNEYPFDRLGIAEIRYIEGLYYVFDTIREKYPAVLIDSCASGGRRMDIEILKRTVILWRTDYCCNTYGKNFFDEGTQFQMQSLSYWLPLHATGVGTDKFESYNFRSALAAGINFNSYISEENAEDAKFLVSQASKMRPYYYGDYYQILEPVYDFKSWQAYEVWRNDLGKGALVVYIRENAKETV
;
A
#
# COMPACT_ATOMS: atom_id res chain seq x y z
N MET A 1 11.56 -25.39 13.26
CA MET A 1 10.13 -25.29 12.91
C MET A 1 9.82 -25.86 11.52
N LYS A 2 10.46 -25.43 10.42
CA LYS A 2 10.22 -26.00 9.06
C LYS A 2 10.24 -27.52 8.98
N ASN A 3 11.19 -28.19 9.67
CA ASN A 3 11.27 -29.67 9.68
C ASN A 3 10.20 -30.36 10.54
N ALA A 4 9.60 -29.66 11.47
CA ALA A 4 8.46 -30.14 12.25
C ALA A 4 7.14 -29.94 11.52
N LEU A 5 6.96 -28.80 10.87
CA LEU A 5 5.80 -28.50 10.04
C LEU A 5 5.72 -29.39 8.79
N LYS A 6 6.84 -29.63 8.08
CA LYS A 6 6.84 -30.59 6.96
C LYS A 6 6.41 -31.99 7.38
N LYS A 7 6.71 -32.40 8.62
CA LYS A 7 6.27 -33.71 9.16
C LYS A 7 4.79 -33.72 9.58
N ILE A 8 4.21 -32.57 9.83
CA ILE A 8 2.79 -32.43 10.22
C ILE A 8 1.91 -32.24 8.98
N VAL A 9 2.39 -31.48 8.01
CA VAL A 9 1.64 -31.18 6.77
C VAL A 9 1.42 -32.43 5.91
N THR A 10 2.43 -33.30 5.79
CA THR A 10 2.32 -34.52 4.97
C THR A 10 1.19 -35.47 5.45
N PRO A 11 1.01 -35.75 6.76
CA PRO A 11 -0.13 -36.53 7.23
C PRO A 11 -1.47 -35.82 7.14
N ILE A 12 -1.51 -34.49 7.29
CA ILE A 12 -2.74 -33.70 7.20
C ILE A 12 -3.23 -33.62 5.75
N LEU A 13 -2.33 -33.45 4.78
CA LEU A 13 -2.67 -33.50 3.37
C LEU A 13 -3.22 -34.88 2.97
N ALA A 14 -2.62 -35.96 3.47
CA ALA A 14 -3.10 -37.32 3.22
C ALA A 14 -4.47 -37.56 3.85
N ALA A 15 -4.77 -36.97 5.02
CA ALA A 15 -6.07 -37.08 5.67
C ALA A 15 -7.17 -36.30 4.94
N LEU A 16 -6.83 -35.12 4.37
CA LEU A 16 -7.76 -34.31 3.56
C LEU A 16 -8.11 -34.98 2.22
N LEU A 17 -7.18 -35.71 1.63
CA LEU A 17 -7.40 -36.47 0.39
C LEU A 17 -8.31 -37.69 0.59
N LEU A 18 -8.36 -38.27 1.81
CA LEU A 18 -9.17 -39.43 2.13
C LEU A 18 -10.60 -39.08 2.61
N SER A 19 -10.87 -37.84 3.00
CA SER A 19 -12.19 -37.37 3.46
C SER A 19 -13.07 -36.74 2.38
N GLY A 20 -12.63 -36.75 1.13
CA GLY A 20 -13.33 -36.16 -0.02
C GLY A 20 -14.45 -37.02 -0.65
N CYS A 21 -14.80 -38.17 -0.07
CA CYS A 21 -15.91 -38.98 -0.54
C CYS A 21 -16.89 -39.27 0.62
N ALA A 22 -18.11 -38.76 0.44
CA ALA A 22 -19.37 -39.12 1.12
C ALA A 22 -19.58 -38.64 2.57
N SER A 23 -20.49 -37.66 2.69
CA SER A 23 -21.74 -37.87 3.44
C SER A 23 -22.68 -36.70 3.21
N GLU A 24 -23.82 -36.97 2.61
CA GLU A 24 -25.02 -36.15 2.64
C GLU A 24 -25.52 -36.08 4.11
N GLU A 25 -25.52 -34.89 4.69
CA GLU A 25 -26.27 -34.64 5.91
C GLU A 25 -27.52 -33.81 5.59
N THR A 26 -28.63 -34.39 5.85
CA THR A 26 -29.99 -33.81 5.83
C THR A 26 -30.14 -32.69 6.85
N PRO A 27 -30.85 -31.61 6.55
CA PRO A 27 -31.05 -30.49 7.49
C PRO A 27 -32.07 -30.84 8.59
N PRO A 28 -31.87 -30.35 9.83
CA PRO A 28 -32.83 -30.54 10.91
C PRO A 28 -34.02 -29.62 10.76
N LYS A 29 -35.18 -30.16 11.15
CA LYS A 29 -36.52 -29.56 11.14
C LYS A 29 -36.64 -28.35 12.05
N LYS A 30 -37.38 -27.34 11.55
CA LYS A 30 -37.80 -26.14 12.29
C LYS A 30 -38.58 -26.47 13.56
N SER A 31 -38.33 -25.73 14.66
CA SER A 31 -39.24 -25.53 15.76
C SER A 31 -39.59 -24.04 15.86
N ASP A 32 -40.89 -23.76 15.84
CA ASP A 32 -41.47 -22.44 15.97
C ASP A 32 -41.31 -21.88 17.38
N ALA A 33 -40.87 -20.64 17.49
CA ALA A 33 -41.11 -19.84 18.71
C ALA A 33 -41.35 -18.37 18.32
N SER A 34 -42.57 -17.94 18.51
CA SER A 34 -43.06 -16.58 18.39
C SER A 34 -42.55 -15.72 19.55
N ALA A 35 -42.04 -14.52 19.26
CA ALA A 35 -41.91 -13.46 20.25
C ALA A 35 -42.22 -12.10 19.64
N SER A 36 -43.05 -11.38 20.34
CA SER A 36 -43.71 -10.13 20.00
C SER A 36 -42.79 -8.93 19.88
N ALA A 37 -43.13 -8.05 18.94
CA ALA A 37 -42.56 -6.73 18.82
C ALA A 37 -43.05 -5.76 19.91
N SER A 38 -42.12 -5.03 20.52
CA SER A 38 -42.44 -3.79 21.22
C SER A 38 -41.57 -2.66 20.63
N ALA A 39 -42.26 -1.66 20.13
CA ALA A 39 -41.63 -0.41 19.63
C ALA A 39 -41.15 0.42 20.84
N ALA A 40 -39.90 0.86 20.76
CA ALA A 40 -39.38 1.96 21.59
C ALA A 40 -38.72 2.99 20.68
N GLN A 41 -39.22 4.23 20.75
CA GLN A 41 -38.60 5.43 20.23
C GLN A 41 -37.29 5.68 20.99
N SER A 42 -36.22 6.01 20.29
CA SER A 42 -35.09 6.73 20.87
C SER A 42 -34.51 7.72 19.89
N SER A 43 -34.55 8.96 20.27
CA SER A 43 -33.76 10.08 19.76
C SER A 43 -32.36 9.98 20.36
N GLY A 44 -31.32 10.09 19.54
CA GLY A 44 -29.95 10.21 20.01
C GLY A 44 -28.98 9.73 18.92
N SER A 45 -28.03 10.55 18.59
CA SER A 45 -26.84 10.18 17.82
C SER A 45 -26.09 9.09 18.57
N GLU A 46 -26.36 7.84 18.28
CA GLU A 46 -25.57 6.74 18.82
C GLU A 46 -24.35 6.52 17.93
N ASP A 47 -23.20 6.81 18.52
CA ASP A 47 -21.91 6.31 18.06
C ASP A 47 -22.02 4.80 17.79
N ASN A 48 -21.66 4.36 16.58
CA ASN A 48 -21.49 2.94 16.30
C ASN A 48 -20.55 2.36 17.37
N PRO A 49 -20.88 1.23 18.01
CA PRO A 49 -20.01 0.63 18.99
C PRO A 49 -18.64 0.39 18.35
N PRO A 50 -17.53 0.76 18.99
CA PRO A 50 -16.20 0.52 18.47
C PRO A 50 -16.09 -0.99 18.20
N ILE A 51 -15.65 -1.33 16.97
CA ILE A 51 -15.26 -2.71 16.66
C ILE A 51 -14.23 -3.08 17.72
N GLN A 52 -14.52 -4.11 18.51
CA GLN A 52 -13.61 -4.53 19.57
C GLN A 52 -12.25 -4.82 18.93
N LYS A 53 -11.22 -4.08 19.37
CA LYS A 53 -9.84 -4.22 18.93
C LYS A 53 -9.36 -5.68 19.06
N ASP A 54 -9.94 -6.41 19.96
CA ASP A 54 -9.54 -7.72 20.46
C ASP A 54 -9.76 -8.90 19.51
N SER A 55 -10.51 -8.75 18.41
CA SER A 55 -10.77 -9.87 17.48
C SER A 55 -10.11 -9.73 16.11
N PHE A 56 -9.72 -8.52 15.72
CA PHE A 56 -9.25 -8.25 14.38
C PHE A 56 -7.75 -7.94 14.32
N TYR A 57 -7.28 -7.03 15.18
CA TYR A 57 -5.86 -6.75 15.30
C TYR A 57 -5.20 -7.71 16.27
N PRO A 58 -4.01 -8.24 15.93
CA PRO A 58 -3.26 -9.04 16.88
C PRO A 58 -2.89 -8.20 18.11
N THR A 59 -3.08 -8.76 19.27
CA THR A 59 -2.29 -8.37 20.44
C THR A 59 -0.92 -8.96 20.20
N PHE A 60 0.03 -8.12 19.81
CA PHE A 60 1.42 -8.52 19.68
C PHE A 60 1.89 -8.86 21.09
N ASP A 61 2.30 -10.12 21.28
CA ASP A 61 2.78 -10.56 22.57
C ASP A 61 4.10 -9.83 22.84
N ASP A 62 4.13 -9.00 23.90
CA ASP A 62 5.34 -8.31 24.36
C ASP A 62 6.42 -9.30 24.83
N ASN A 63 6.13 -10.60 24.80
CA ASN A 63 7.04 -11.69 25.15
C ASN A 63 8.01 -12.08 24.02
N GLU A 64 7.90 -11.58 22.80
CA GLU A 64 8.98 -11.75 21.84
C GLU A 64 10.17 -10.87 22.25
N ASP A 65 11.18 -11.54 22.78
CA ASP A 65 12.39 -10.87 23.28
C ASP A 65 13.27 -10.40 22.12
N TYR A 66 12.96 -9.22 21.58
CA TYR A 66 13.83 -8.54 20.62
C TYR A 66 15.03 -7.82 21.30
N ALA A 67 15.23 -7.93 22.61
CA ALA A 67 16.21 -7.15 23.35
C ALA A 67 17.62 -7.29 22.79
N SER A 68 18.04 -8.52 22.48
CA SER A 68 19.36 -8.79 21.88
C SER A 68 19.52 -8.14 20.51
N MET A 69 18.52 -8.27 19.65
CA MET A 69 18.54 -7.68 18.30
C MET A 69 18.51 -6.16 18.33
N LYS A 70 17.67 -5.58 19.19
CA LYS A 70 17.62 -4.11 19.41
C LYS A 70 18.93 -3.56 19.94
N ASP A 71 19.56 -4.24 20.90
CA ASP A 71 20.87 -3.85 21.45
C ASP A 71 21.97 -3.88 20.37
N LYS A 72 21.98 -4.89 19.53
CA LYS A 72 22.93 -4.97 18.40
C LYS A 72 22.70 -3.87 17.38
N LEU A 73 21.44 -3.60 17.01
CA LEU A 73 21.08 -2.52 16.10
C LEU A 73 21.46 -1.15 16.69
N ALA A 74 21.13 -0.90 17.95
CA ALA A 74 21.48 0.34 18.65
C ALA A 74 23.00 0.57 18.67
N LYS A 75 23.81 -0.47 18.93
CA LYS A 75 25.27 -0.40 18.86
C LYS A 75 25.78 -0.08 17.46
N GLN A 76 25.19 -0.67 16.41
CA GLN A 76 25.56 -0.33 15.03
C GLN A 76 25.23 1.12 14.70
N ILE A 77 24.05 1.61 15.09
CA ILE A 77 23.67 3.01 14.93
C ILE A 77 24.63 3.94 15.67
N ASP A 78 24.99 3.60 16.89
CA ASP A 78 25.96 4.37 17.67
C ASP A 78 27.33 4.40 17.00
N CYS A 79 27.80 3.28 16.46
CA CYS A 79 29.05 3.23 15.69
C CYS A 79 28.97 4.14 14.45
N ILE A 80 27.87 4.09 13.70
CA ILE A 80 27.67 4.93 12.50
C ILE A 80 27.64 6.42 12.91
N LEU A 81 26.84 6.78 13.92
CA LEU A 81 26.70 8.17 14.36
C LEU A 81 27.98 8.73 14.99
N ASN A 82 28.82 7.90 15.62
CA ASN A 82 30.08 8.32 16.22
C ASN A 82 31.27 8.25 15.26
N SER A 83 31.11 7.64 14.10
CA SER A 83 32.17 7.60 13.08
C SER A 83 32.41 8.96 12.44
N ASP A 84 33.57 9.11 11.82
CA ASP A 84 33.87 10.28 10.98
C ASP A 84 33.14 10.21 9.62
N THR A 85 32.57 9.04 9.27
CA THR A 85 31.77 8.85 8.05
C THR A 85 30.28 8.99 8.40
N PRO A 86 29.61 10.05 7.96
CA PRO A 86 28.17 10.20 8.19
C PRO A 86 27.37 9.17 7.42
N PRO A 87 26.13 8.84 7.87
CA PRO A 87 25.27 7.85 7.23
C PRO A 87 24.58 8.33 5.95
N PHE A 88 24.96 9.49 5.45
CA PHE A 88 24.47 10.08 4.20
C PHE A 88 25.62 10.74 3.45
N SER A 89 25.44 10.92 2.16
CA SER A 89 26.44 11.58 1.30
C SER A 89 25.79 12.43 0.22
N MET A 90 26.54 13.41 -0.29
CA MET A 90 26.11 14.25 -1.38
C MET A 90 27.29 14.77 -2.21
N TYR A 91 26.99 15.33 -3.36
CA TYR A 91 27.93 16.06 -4.18
C TYR A 91 27.53 17.54 -4.20
N LEU A 92 28.51 18.43 -3.99
CA LEU A 92 28.37 19.87 -4.15
C LEU A 92 29.16 20.30 -5.40
N ASN A 93 28.48 20.97 -6.34
CA ASN A 93 29.07 21.37 -7.63
C ASN A 93 29.82 20.21 -8.33
N ASN A 94 29.20 19.03 -8.39
CA ASN A 94 29.71 17.78 -8.98
C ASN A 94 30.98 17.21 -8.29
N LYS A 95 31.29 17.62 -7.07
CA LYS A 95 32.36 17.04 -6.23
C LYS A 95 31.77 16.40 -5.00
N ALA A 96 32.25 15.21 -4.65
CA ALA A 96 31.87 14.55 -3.42
C ALA A 96 32.21 15.45 -2.25
N GLU A 97 31.23 15.73 -1.41
CA GLU A 97 31.40 16.57 -0.23
C GLU A 97 31.99 15.76 0.93
N ASP A 98 32.93 16.33 1.63
CA ASP A 98 33.57 15.73 2.80
C ASP A 98 32.81 16.14 4.08
N ILE A 99 31.68 15.51 4.30
CA ILE A 99 30.80 15.81 5.44
C ILE A 99 31.47 15.48 6.78
N SER A 100 32.56 14.71 6.81
CA SER A 100 33.35 14.47 8.03
C SER A 100 33.91 15.75 8.68
N LYS A 101 34.03 16.80 7.86
CA LYS A 101 34.50 18.15 8.29
C LYS A 101 33.39 19.05 8.83
N TRP A 102 32.13 18.61 8.68
CA TRP A 102 31.00 19.40 9.16
C TRP A 102 30.90 19.29 10.68
N LYS A 103 30.53 20.39 11.34
CA LYS A 103 30.26 20.38 12.75
C LYS A 103 29.03 19.51 13.05
N LYS A 104 29.21 18.50 13.91
CA LYS A 104 28.16 17.55 14.26
C LYS A 104 27.67 17.74 15.69
N THR A 105 26.37 17.72 15.89
CA THR A 105 25.71 17.67 17.21
C THR A 105 24.66 16.57 17.19
N VAL A 106 24.73 15.64 18.15
CA VAL A 106 23.76 14.52 18.26
C VAL A 106 23.01 14.66 19.58
N THR A 107 21.69 14.59 19.50
CA THR A 107 20.80 14.52 20.66
C THR A 107 19.96 13.25 20.58
N LYS A 108 19.75 12.62 21.75
CA LYS A 108 18.87 11.47 21.90
C LYS A 108 17.83 11.78 22.97
N THR A 109 16.58 11.46 22.67
CA THR A 109 15.45 11.65 23.60
C THR A 109 14.64 10.36 23.62
N GLU A 110 14.38 9.85 24.81
CA GLU A 110 13.48 8.72 24.99
C GLU A 110 12.07 9.24 25.28
N LYS A 111 11.11 8.73 24.52
CA LYS A 111 9.70 9.05 24.70
C LYS A 111 8.84 7.85 24.28
N ASP A 112 7.87 7.48 25.12
CA ASP A 112 6.95 6.35 24.88
C ASP A 112 7.71 5.05 24.55
N GLY A 113 8.90 4.89 25.17
CA GLY A 113 9.81 3.77 24.98
C GLY A 113 10.66 3.80 23.70
N ASN A 114 10.32 4.62 22.71
CA ASN A 114 11.13 4.81 21.52
C ASN A 114 12.30 5.77 21.80
N ILE A 115 13.42 5.57 21.09
CA ILE A 115 14.56 6.50 21.14
C ILE A 115 14.54 7.34 19.86
N TYR A 116 14.34 8.64 20.04
CA TYR A 116 14.41 9.64 18.99
C TYR A 116 15.81 10.23 18.93
N ILE A 117 16.40 10.24 17.75
CA ILE A 117 17.76 10.72 17.49
C ILE A 117 17.67 11.89 16.51
N SER A 118 18.30 13.00 16.87
CA SER A 118 18.54 14.12 15.96
C SER A 118 20.03 14.36 15.85
N ALA A 119 20.59 14.18 14.65
CA ALA A 119 21.98 14.47 14.34
C ALA A 119 22.05 15.63 13.34
N ILE A 120 22.54 16.77 13.82
CA ILE A 120 22.65 18.00 13.04
C ILE A 120 24.10 18.15 12.58
N TYR A 121 24.28 18.35 11.28
CA TYR A 121 25.54 18.59 10.61
C TYR A 121 25.51 19.98 9.98
N THR A 122 26.46 20.84 10.34
CA THR A 122 26.60 22.20 9.80
C THR A 122 27.87 22.29 8.99
N ASP A 123 27.79 22.75 7.76
CA ASP A 123 28.94 22.90 6.89
C ASP A 123 29.93 23.96 7.43
N PRO A 124 31.22 23.94 7.04
CA PRO A 124 32.22 24.85 7.57
C PRO A 124 31.96 26.35 7.33
N SER A 125 31.07 26.69 6.41
CA SER A 125 30.68 28.08 6.12
C SER A 125 29.35 28.48 6.78
N ASP A 126 28.73 27.61 7.57
CA ASP A 126 27.42 27.80 8.20
C ASP A 126 26.30 28.11 7.16
N SER A 127 26.46 27.62 5.93
CA SER A 127 25.54 27.87 4.81
C SER A 127 24.57 26.73 4.54
N LEU A 128 24.94 25.49 4.88
CA LEU A 128 24.11 24.30 4.74
C LEU A 128 23.98 23.59 6.09
N LEU A 129 22.76 23.17 6.38
CA LEU A 129 22.41 22.38 7.55
C LEU A 129 21.78 21.07 7.10
N ALA A 130 22.41 19.94 7.44
CA ALA A 130 21.79 18.63 7.27
C ALA A 130 21.31 18.09 8.62
N THR A 131 20.03 17.73 8.72
CA THR A 131 19.43 17.14 9.92
C THR A 131 18.99 15.73 9.65
N LEU A 132 19.67 14.76 10.25
CA LEU A 132 19.21 13.37 10.28
C LEU A 132 18.28 13.20 11.49
N SER A 133 17.03 12.82 11.21
CA SER A 133 16.06 12.47 12.24
C SER A 133 15.80 10.97 12.18
N ALA A 134 15.99 10.27 13.31
CA ALA A 134 15.79 8.82 13.37
C ALA A 134 14.95 8.42 14.59
N THR A 135 14.20 7.32 14.43
CA THR A 135 13.46 6.68 15.52
C THR A 135 13.89 5.23 15.62
N LEU A 136 14.42 4.84 16.78
CA LEU A 136 14.67 3.46 17.14
C LEU A 136 13.46 2.96 17.93
N PHE A 137 12.76 1.98 17.39
CA PHE A 137 11.53 1.45 17.98
C PHE A 137 11.81 0.59 19.22
N GLN A 138 10.97 0.76 20.25
CA GLN A 138 11.06 -0.07 21.47
C GLN A 138 10.60 -1.51 21.20
N ASP A 139 9.60 -1.69 20.40
CA ASP A 139 8.88 -2.94 20.20
C ASP A 139 9.27 -3.67 18.90
N SER A 140 10.32 -3.19 18.24
CA SER A 140 10.88 -3.80 17.03
C SER A 140 12.37 -3.53 16.92
N PRO A 141 13.17 -4.48 16.41
CA PRO A 141 14.60 -4.24 16.11
C PRO A 141 14.76 -3.40 14.83
N THR A 142 14.13 -2.23 14.82
CA THR A 142 14.01 -1.37 13.64
C THR A 142 14.41 0.07 13.94
N VAL A 143 15.06 0.70 12.98
CA VAL A 143 15.29 2.15 12.93
C VAL A 143 14.71 2.75 11.68
N ASP A 144 13.94 3.82 11.85
CA ASP A 144 13.51 4.70 10.77
C ASP A 144 14.35 5.96 10.77
N PHE A 145 14.67 6.51 9.59
CA PHE A 145 15.32 7.81 9.50
C PHE A 145 15.07 8.53 8.19
N THR A 146 15.27 9.84 8.24
CA THR A 146 15.17 10.77 7.09
C THR A 146 16.24 11.84 7.26
N VAL A 147 16.79 12.36 6.17
CA VAL A 147 17.71 13.49 6.17
C VAL A 147 17.04 14.70 5.52
N HIS A 148 17.05 15.82 6.22
CA HIS A 148 16.65 17.12 5.73
C HIS A 148 17.88 17.97 5.44
N LEU A 149 17.88 18.71 4.35
CA LEU A 149 18.95 19.61 3.97
C LEU A 149 18.39 21.02 3.75
N LYS A 150 18.91 21.99 4.51
CA LYS A 150 18.46 23.39 4.52
C LYS A 150 19.56 24.34 4.14
N ASN A 151 19.23 25.31 3.30
CA ASN A 151 20.09 26.47 3.06
C ASN A 151 19.85 27.54 4.14
N THR A 152 20.84 27.79 4.98
CA THR A 152 20.77 28.78 6.07
C THR A 152 21.38 30.12 5.73
N SER A 153 21.95 30.24 4.50
CA SER A 153 22.57 31.46 4.01
C SER A 153 21.57 32.42 3.33
N ASP A 154 22.03 33.62 3.00
CA ASP A 154 21.28 34.64 2.25
C ASP A 154 21.44 34.54 0.73
N LYS A 155 22.11 33.49 0.23
CA LYS A 155 22.38 33.21 -1.17
C LYS A 155 21.97 31.79 -1.54
N ASN A 156 21.80 31.52 -2.84
CA ASN A 156 21.62 30.17 -3.32
C ASN A 156 22.80 29.27 -2.90
N SER A 157 22.48 28.06 -2.51
CA SER A 157 23.48 27.04 -2.18
C SER A 157 24.31 26.64 -3.43
N PRO A 158 25.46 25.96 -3.27
CA PRO A 158 26.03 25.19 -4.35
C PRO A 158 25.02 24.19 -4.93
N ILE A 159 25.22 23.76 -6.19
CA ILE A 159 24.41 22.69 -6.80
C ILE A 159 24.60 21.38 -6.02
N ILE A 160 23.52 20.85 -5.50
CA ILE A 160 23.44 19.58 -4.78
C ILE A 160 23.05 18.50 -5.79
N SER A 161 23.83 17.44 -5.84
CA SER A 161 23.51 16.27 -6.66
C SER A 161 23.93 15.00 -5.95
N LYS A 162 23.40 13.85 -6.41
CA LYS A 162 23.65 12.54 -5.79
C LYS A 162 23.50 12.56 -4.27
N LEU A 163 22.41 13.17 -3.79
CA LEU A 163 22.07 13.17 -2.38
C LEU A 163 21.53 11.78 -2.00
N TYR A 164 22.38 10.98 -1.35
CA TYR A 164 22.02 9.70 -0.76
C TYR A 164 21.73 9.92 0.74
N GLY A 165 20.45 9.95 1.08
CA GLY A 165 20.02 10.07 2.50
C GLY A 165 20.39 8.84 3.33
N MET A 166 20.65 7.72 2.66
CA MET A 166 21.25 6.52 3.23
C MET A 166 22.54 6.18 2.45
N ASP A 167 23.68 6.22 3.12
CA ASP A 167 25.00 5.80 2.61
C ASP A 167 25.78 5.15 3.76
N ILE A 168 25.58 3.86 3.95
CA ILE A 168 26.03 3.12 5.13
C ILE A 168 26.78 1.84 4.76
N LEU A 169 27.65 1.43 5.68
CA LEU A 169 28.25 0.09 5.71
C LEU A 169 27.72 -0.66 6.93
N VAL A 170 27.13 -1.82 6.69
CA VAL A 170 26.60 -2.69 7.75
C VAL A 170 27.38 -3.98 7.79
N SER A 171 27.94 -4.31 8.95
CA SER A 171 28.64 -5.56 9.16
C SER A 171 27.68 -6.66 9.52
N LEU A 172 27.64 -7.71 8.69
CA LEU A 172 26.90 -8.94 8.92
C LEU A 172 27.85 -10.13 8.73
N PRO A 173 27.68 -11.25 9.43
CA PRO A 173 28.35 -12.49 9.08
C PRO A 173 27.88 -12.97 7.71
N LYS A 174 28.80 -13.41 6.85
CA LYS A 174 28.48 -13.90 5.51
C LYS A 174 27.91 -15.29 5.53
N GLN A 175 26.94 -15.57 4.66
CA GLN A 175 26.50 -16.93 4.34
C GLN A 175 27.51 -17.57 3.36
N GLY A 176 28.47 -18.33 3.88
CA GLY A 176 29.59 -18.82 3.10
C GLY A 176 30.55 -17.69 2.69
N ASN A 177 30.53 -17.29 1.42
CA ASN A 177 31.43 -16.26 0.88
C ASN A 177 30.72 -15.05 0.25
N HIS A 178 29.43 -14.88 0.49
CA HIS A 178 28.63 -13.77 -0.07
C HIS A 178 27.48 -13.39 0.84
N PHE A 179 26.87 -12.24 0.54
CA PHE A 179 25.54 -11.86 1.03
C PHE A 179 24.51 -12.12 -0.07
N THR A 180 23.32 -12.54 0.31
CA THR A 180 22.19 -12.67 -0.61
C THR A 180 21.29 -11.46 -0.50
N LEU A 181 20.91 -10.88 -1.62
CA LEU A 181 19.93 -9.82 -1.71
C LEU A 181 18.68 -10.35 -2.38
N ASN A 182 17.55 -10.29 -1.69
CA ASN A 182 16.25 -10.58 -2.24
C ASN A 182 15.42 -9.29 -2.33
N THR A 183 14.64 -9.21 -3.39
CA THR A 183 13.60 -8.22 -3.60
C THR A 183 12.51 -8.83 -4.45
N THR A 184 11.55 -8.05 -4.90
CA THR A 184 10.62 -8.47 -5.95
C THR A 184 10.66 -7.47 -7.08
N GLN A 185 10.20 -7.85 -8.25
CA GLN A 185 9.77 -6.84 -9.22
C GLN A 185 8.55 -6.08 -8.66
N GLY A 186 8.34 -4.86 -9.13
CA GLY A 186 7.18 -4.06 -8.74
C GLY A 186 5.91 -4.53 -9.45
N CYS A 187 4.94 -3.63 -9.54
CA CYS A 187 3.71 -3.83 -10.32
C CYS A 187 3.96 -3.36 -11.76
N GLY A 188 3.58 -4.17 -12.74
CA GLY A 188 3.77 -3.89 -14.16
C GLY A 188 2.75 -2.91 -14.76
N VAL A 189 2.95 -2.58 -16.03
CA VAL A 189 2.17 -1.57 -16.76
C VAL A 189 1.03 -2.17 -17.60
N GLN A 190 1.14 -3.43 -17.99
CA GLN A 190 0.30 -4.02 -19.04
C GLN A 190 -0.94 -4.77 -18.52
N GLY A 191 -1.17 -4.78 -17.23
CA GLY A 191 -2.36 -5.36 -16.60
C GLY A 191 -2.58 -6.84 -16.91
N SER A 192 -2.90 -7.19 -18.15
CA SER A 192 -3.26 -8.57 -18.51
C SER A 192 -2.08 -9.54 -18.65
N GLU A 193 -0.87 -9.05 -18.72
CA GLU A 193 0.35 -9.86 -18.86
C GLU A 193 1.20 -9.86 -17.58
N ASP A 194 0.78 -9.09 -16.57
CA ASP A 194 1.51 -8.91 -15.30
C ASP A 194 1.17 -10.03 -14.27
N TYR A 195 1.05 -11.26 -14.74
CA TYR A 195 0.77 -12.42 -13.87
C TYR A 195 1.88 -12.66 -12.84
N ASP A 196 3.08 -12.22 -13.12
CA ASP A 196 4.29 -12.36 -12.30
C ASP A 196 4.63 -11.11 -11.49
N ASP A 197 3.71 -10.12 -11.43
CA ASP A 197 3.84 -8.99 -10.51
C ASP A 197 4.24 -9.48 -9.11
N PHE A 198 5.18 -8.76 -8.48
CA PHE A 198 5.77 -9.10 -7.19
C PHE A 198 6.59 -10.39 -7.16
N GLY A 199 6.98 -10.93 -8.32
CA GLY A 199 7.84 -12.11 -8.41
C GLY A 199 9.19 -11.90 -7.70
N LEU A 200 9.63 -12.90 -6.92
CA LEU A 200 10.87 -12.84 -6.15
C LEU A 200 12.09 -12.79 -7.06
N GLU A 201 12.98 -11.85 -6.79
CA GLU A 201 14.29 -11.73 -7.42
C GLU A 201 15.40 -11.92 -6.38
N THR A 202 16.37 -12.78 -6.69
CA THR A 202 17.48 -13.11 -5.80
C THR A 202 18.82 -12.82 -6.46
N TYR A 203 19.69 -12.13 -5.74
CA TYR A 203 21.01 -11.71 -6.21
C TYR A 203 22.10 -12.04 -5.17
N LYS A 204 23.30 -12.34 -5.65
CA LYS A 204 24.50 -12.35 -4.81
C LYS A 204 25.15 -10.98 -4.86
N LEU A 205 25.45 -10.40 -3.71
CA LEU A 205 26.24 -9.19 -3.65
C LEU A 205 27.71 -9.53 -3.86
N LEU A 206 28.33 -8.83 -4.80
CA LEU A 206 29.70 -9.03 -5.20
C LEU A 206 30.56 -7.83 -4.79
N PRO A 207 31.84 -8.05 -4.46
CA PRO A 207 32.77 -6.97 -4.14
C PRO A 207 32.87 -5.95 -5.28
N SER A 208 32.76 -4.66 -4.92
CA SER A 208 32.93 -3.52 -5.83
C SER A 208 31.95 -3.48 -7.03
N THR A 209 30.89 -4.30 -7.01
CA THR A 209 29.85 -4.33 -8.03
C THR A 209 28.52 -3.89 -7.41
N TRP A 210 27.99 -2.76 -7.89
CA TRP A 210 26.72 -2.25 -7.42
C TRP A 210 25.54 -2.92 -8.15
N ARG A 211 24.62 -3.48 -7.38
CA ARG A 211 23.28 -3.82 -7.85
C ARG A 211 22.39 -2.61 -7.59
N THR A 212 21.75 -2.09 -8.64
CA THR A 212 20.95 -0.85 -8.58
C THR A 212 19.50 -1.14 -8.93
N PHE A 213 18.61 -0.54 -8.19
CA PHE A 213 17.15 -0.59 -8.37
C PHE A 213 16.61 0.83 -8.39
N GLU A 214 15.69 1.09 -9.29
CA GLU A 214 14.96 2.35 -9.40
C GLU A 214 13.61 2.09 -10.07
N PRO A 215 12.51 2.72 -9.63
CA PRO A 215 11.22 2.58 -10.28
C PRO A 215 11.23 3.29 -11.63
N LYS A 216 10.22 2.99 -12.42
CA LYS A 216 10.00 3.66 -13.69
C LYS A 216 8.82 4.63 -13.62
N GLN A 217 8.79 5.57 -14.54
CA GLN A 217 7.64 6.44 -14.78
C GLN A 217 7.18 7.29 -13.57
N GLY A 218 8.03 7.50 -12.57
CA GLY A 218 7.73 8.40 -11.45
C GLY A 218 6.84 7.83 -10.34
N ARG A 219 6.60 6.52 -10.29
CA ARG A 219 5.80 5.86 -9.24
C ARG A 219 6.63 4.84 -8.49
N SER A 220 6.55 4.83 -7.16
CA SER A 220 7.52 4.18 -6.26
C SER A 220 7.66 2.66 -6.40
N SER A 221 6.66 1.96 -6.91
CA SER A 221 6.70 0.51 -7.13
C SER A 221 6.35 0.10 -8.56
N ASP A 222 6.57 0.99 -9.52
CA ASP A 222 6.44 0.72 -10.95
C ASP A 222 7.67 -0.05 -11.46
N GLU A 223 7.50 -1.33 -11.77
CA GLU A 223 8.52 -2.29 -12.21
C GLU A 223 9.72 -2.47 -11.24
N ALA A 224 9.75 -1.82 -10.09
CA ALA A 224 10.75 -2.01 -9.04
C ALA A 224 10.10 -1.94 -7.66
N TRP A 225 10.60 -2.73 -6.73
CA TRP A 225 10.03 -2.84 -5.39
C TRP A 225 10.91 -2.11 -4.37
N PRO A 226 10.35 -1.21 -3.52
CA PRO A 226 11.15 -0.42 -2.59
C PRO A 226 11.50 -1.15 -1.27
N PHE A 227 11.44 -2.48 -1.25
CA PHE A 227 11.77 -3.29 -0.08
C PHE A 227 12.80 -4.35 -0.46
N PHE A 228 13.77 -4.56 0.42
CA PHE A 228 14.91 -5.42 0.18
C PHE A 228 15.18 -6.27 1.42
N ASP A 229 15.53 -7.52 1.20
CA ASP A 229 15.97 -8.47 2.21
C ASP A 229 17.44 -8.81 1.94
N ILE A 230 18.32 -8.55 2.90
CA ILE A 230 19.76 -8.82 2.80
C ILE A 230 20.11 -9.87 3.82
N LEU A 231 20.50 -11.06 3.32
CA LEU A 231 20.79 -12.22 4.15
C LEU A 231 22.28 -12.42 4.36
N GLY A 232 22.65 -12.57 5.62
CA GLY A 232 23.91 -13.11 6.10
C GLY A 232 23.76 -14.52 6.65
N ASP A 233 24.69 -14.95 7.50
CA ASP A 233 24.64 -16.25 8.16
C ASP A 233 23.78 -16.19 9.42
N HIS A 234 22.59 -16.81 9.35
CA HIS A 234 21.58 -16.80 10.42
C HIS A 234 21.16 -15.42 10.92
N CYS A 235 21.27 -14.41 10.09
CA CYS A 235 20.79 -13.06 10.36
C CYS A 235 20.57 -12.28 9.06
N GLY A 236 19.93 -11.10 9.15
CA GLY A 236 19.73 -10.26 7.98
C GLY A 236 19.21 -8.88 8.31
N LEU A 237 18.97 -8.13 7.25
CA LEU A 237 18.35 -6.81 7.27
C LEU A 237 17.16 -6.80 6.33
N LEU A 238 16.05 -6.24 6.78
CA LEU A 238 15.00 -5.77 5.87
C LEU A 238 15.14 -4.26 5.74
N VAL A 239 15.28 -3.80 4.51
CA VAL A 239 15.49 -2.39 4.16
C VAL A 239 14.30 -1.92 3.33
N ALA A 240 13.67 -0.83 3.73
CA ALA A 240 12.58 -0.21 2.98
C ALA A 240 12.90 1.24 2.64
N VAL A 241 12.52 1.66 1.44
CA VAL A 241 12.62 3.03 0.95
C VAL A 241 11.22 3.65 0.95
N GLY A 242 11.05 4.78 1.62
CA GLY A 242 9.79 5.52 1.70
C GLY A 242 9.84 6.79 0.87
N TRP A 243 9.44 6.68 -0.38
CA TRP A 243 9.30 7.79 -1.31
C TRP A 243 8.34 7.41 -2.42
N SER A 244 7.26 8.15 -2.56
CA SER A 244 6.19 7.81 -3.51
C SER A 244 6.46 8.30 -4.95
N GLY A 245 7.66 8.79 -5.20
CA GLY A 245 8.21 9.19 -6.50
C GLY A 245 9.41 8.34 -6.92
N GLN A 246 10.38 8.98 -7.56
CA GLN A 246 11.57 8.35 -8.14
C GLN A 246 12.69 8.21 -7.10
N TRP A 247 12.84 7.05 -6.54
CA TRP A 247 13.96 6.70 -5.66
C TRP A 247 14.99 5.84 -6.40
N LYS A 248 16.20 5.80 -5.86
CA LYS A 248 17.27 4.90 -6.26
C LYS A 248 17.86 4.22 -5.04
N ALA A 249 18.00 2.90 -5.08
CA ALA A 249 18.73 2.12 -4.08
C ALA A 249 19.76 1.24 -4.75
N ARG A 250 20.93 1.11 -4.13
CA ARG A 250 21.99 0.25 -4.63
C ARG A 250 22.76 -0.44 -3.53
N PHE A 251 23.16 -1.65 -3.81
CA PHE A 251 23.78 -2.56 -2.86
C PHE A 251 25.05 -3.17 -3.43
N SER A 252 26.05 -3.35 -2.59
CA SER A 252 27.32 -3.98 -2.95
C SER A 252 27.97 -4.62 -1.72
N GLU A 253 28.93 -5.50 -1.93
CA GLU A 253 29.86 -5.88 -0.89
C GLU A 253 31.05 -4.93 -0.88
N LYS A 254 31.45 -4.46 0.31
CA LYS A 254 32.62 -3.62 0.49
C LYS A 254 33.26 -3.93 1.86
N ASN A 255 34.54 -4.29 1.85
CA ASN A 255 35.30 -4.58 3.08
C ASN A 255 34.60 -5.59 4.00
N GLU A 256 34.16 -6.72 3.47
CA GLU A 256 33.43 -7.78 4.20
C GLU A 256 32.11 -7.30 4.85
N SER A 257 31.56 -6.19 4.39
CA SER A 257 30.31 -5.59 4.87
C SER A 257 29.37 -5.32 3.71
N VAL A 258 28.11 -5.12 3.99
CA VAL A 258 27.12 -4.69 3.02
C VAL A 258 27.16 -3.17 2.91
N ALA A 259 27.41 -2.66 1.72
CA ALA A 259 27.32 -1.25 1.38
C ALA A 259 25.91 -0.97 0.81
N ILE A 260 25.21 -0.01 1.40
CA ILE A 260 23.86 0.39 1.01
C ILE A 260 23.86 1.89 0.73
N GLN A 261 23.40 2.28 -0.47
CA GLN A 261 23.19 3.67 -0.81
C GLN A 261 21.78 3.85 -1.38
N SER A 262 21.04 4.84 -0.86
CA SER A 262 19.72 5.19 -1.39
C SER A 262 19.45 6.69 -1.28
N GLY A 263 18.74 7.22 -2.28
CA GLY A 263 18.39 8.63 -2.37
C GLY A 263 17.37 8.89 -3.47
N MET A 264 17.22 10.16 -3.85
CA MET A 264 16.46 10.56 -5.02
C MET A 264 17.13 10.03 -6.30
N ALA A 265 16.35 9.54 -7.26
CA ALA A 265 16.90 9.11 -8.55
C ALA A 265 17.48 10.29 -9.33
N ASN A 266 16.70 11.36 -9.43
CA ASN A 266 17.03 12.57 -10.19
C ASN A 266 17.09 13.79 -9.27
N LEU A 267 18.29 14.26 -8.93
CA LEU A 267 18.48 15.49 -8.17
C LEU A 267 19.70 16.24 -8.71
N ASN A 268 19.48 17.48 -9.14
CA ASN A 268 20.53 18.42 -9.52
C ASN A 268 20.02 19.84 -9.26
N THR A 269 20.15 20.32 -8.02
CA THR A 269 19.49 21.55 -7.59
C THR A 269 20.36 22.40 -6.66
N TYR A 270 20.20 23.71 -6.74
CA TYR A 270 20.55 24.58 -5.61
C TYR A 270 19.32 24.73 -4.69
N LEU A 271 19.54 25.15 -3.46
CA LEU A 271 18.52 25.59 -2.54
C LEU A 271 18.55 27.12 -2.45
N GLU A 272 17.38 27.74 -2.54
CA GLU A 272 17.21 29.17 -2.30
C GLU A 272 17.44 29.52 -0.82
N PRO A 273 17.65 30.80 -0.47
CA PRO A 273 17.78 31.22 0.93
C PRO A 273 16.59 30.75 1.79
N GLY A 274 16.88 29.98 2.83
CA GLY A 274 15.88 29.42 3.73
C GLY A 274 15.18 28.15 3.22
N GLU A 275 15.38 27.76 1.96
CA GLU A 275 14.76 26.55 1.39
C GLU A 275 15.31 25.28 2.03
N GLU A 276 14.41 24.35 2.28
CA GLU A 276 14.69 23.03 2.83
C GLU A 276 14.11 21.94 1.92
N ILE A 277 14.82 20.83 1.80
CA ILE A 277 14.37 19.61 1.12
C ILE A 277 14.59 18.41 2.03
N ARG A 278 13.86 17.34 1.79
CA ARG A 278 14.09 16.04 2.43
C ARG A 278 14.53 14.97 1.44
N THR A 279 15.22 13.97 1.95
CA THR A 279 15.45 12.71 1.24
C THR A 279 14.23 11.78 1.37
N PRO A 280 14.16 10.66 0.64
CA PRO A 280 13.34 9.53 1.05
C PRO A 280 13.51 9.20 2.54
N SER A 281 12.48 8.63 3.18
CA SER A 281 12.64 7.97 4.46
C SER A 281 13.14 6.55 4.28
N TYR A 282 13.76 6.01 5.30
CA TYR A 282 14.32 4.66 5.28
C TYR A 282 13.93 3.93 6.54
N SER A 283 13.66 2.65 6.40
CA SER A 283 13.45 1.73 7.52
C SER A 283 14.42 0.56 7.40
N ILE A 284 15.12 0.25 8.48
CA ILE A 284 16.03 -0.88 8.57
C ILE A 284 15.65 -1.72 9.78
N THR A 285 15.23 -2.96 9.52
CA THR A 285 14.93 -3.97 10.54
C THR A 285 16.05 -5.00 10.55
N TYR A 286 16.71 -5.17 11.69
CA TYR A 286 17.69 -6.23 11.90
C TYR A 286 17.00 -7.47 12.47
N PHE A 287 17.39 -8.66 12.01
CA PHE A 287 16.89 -9.91 12.57
C PHE A 287 17.97 -10.98 12.70
N GLU A 288 17.77 -11.89 13.65
CA GLU A 288 18.56 -13.12 13.83
C GLU A 288 17.63 -14.31 13.64
N GLY A 289 18.00 -15.20 12.72
CA GLY A 289 17.18 -16.32 12.29
C GLY A 289 17.15 -16.48 10.77
N ASP A 290 16.12 -17.11 10.26
CA ASP A 290 15.87 -17.21 8.82
C ASP A 290 15.10 -16.01 8.27
N ALA A 291 15.06 -15.90 6.94
CA ALA A 291 14.39 -14.80 6.25
C ALA A 291 12.89 -14.70 6.61
N GLU A 292 12.20 -15.82 6.74
CA GLU A 292 10.78 -15.89 7.05
C GLU A 292 10.47 -15.30 8.44
N TYR A 293 11.35 -15.55 9.42
CA TYR A 293 11.24 -14.90 10.72
C TYR A 293 11.45 -13.38 10.63
N GLY A 294 12.46 -12.95 9.86
CA GLY A 294 12.70 -11.50 9.61
C GLY A 294 11.50 -10.83 8.96
N HIS A 295 10.94 -11.44 7.93
CA HIS A 295 9.74 -10.93 7.26
C HIS A 295 8.53 -10.84 8.20
N ASN A 296 8.36 -11.78 9.12
CA ASN A 296 7.28 -11.69 10.11
C ASN A 296 7.50 -10.58 11.14
N ILE A 297 8.75 -10.29 11.55
CA ILE A 297 9.06 -9.08 12.33
C ILE A 297 8.65 -7.82 11.56
N PHE A 298 9.00 -7.74 10.29
CA PHE A 298 8.70 -6.58 9.44
C PHE A 298 7.19 -6.43 9.18
N ARG A 299 6.46 -7.52 8.97
CA ARG A 299 4.99 -7.52 8.85
C ARG A 299 4.32 -6.96 10.12
N ARG A 300 4.81 -7.34 11.30
CA ARG A 300 4.33 -6.82 12.59
C ARG A 300 4.64 -5.32 12.73
N LEU A 301 5.83 -4.89 12.31
CA LEU A 301 6.21 -3.48 12.25
C LEU A 301 5.23 -2.68 11.37
N ILE A 302 4.91 -3.18 10.15
CA ILE A 302 3.95 -2.54 9.25
C ILE A 302 2.59 -2.40 9.93
N LEU A 303 2.07 -3.45 10.54
CA LEU A 303 0.78 -3.43 11.23
C LEU A 303 0.75 -2.43 12.39
N LYS A 304 1.85 -2.29 13.14
CA LYS A 304 1.94 -1.41 14.31
C LYS A 304 2.19 0.06 13.95
N HIS A 305 3.07 0.31 12.98
CA HIS A 305 3.66 1.64 12.76
C HIS A 305 3.42 2.21 11.36
N TYR A 306 3.10 1.37 10.36
CA TYR A 306 2.92 1.79 8.96
C TYR A 306 1.54 1.46 8.42
N THR A 307 0.55 1.35 9.28
CA THR A 307 -0.85 1.13 8.89
C THR A 307 -1.69 2.30 9.35
N PRO A 308 -2.61 2.83 8.54
CA PRO A 308 -3.48 3.93 8.93
C PRO A 308 -4.28 3.61 10.20
N ASN A 309 -4.55 4.63 11.01
CA ASN A 309 -5.42 4.57 12.19
C ASN A 309 -4.92 3.68 13.34
N THR A 310 -3.64 3.29 13.34
CA THR A 310 -3.07 2.52 14.46
C THR A 310 -3.11 3.29 15.78
N GLU A 311 -3.03 4.61 15.75
CA GLU A 311 -3.07 5.49 16.91
C GLU A 311 -4.49 5.94 17.30
N THR A 312 -5.50 5.54 16.54
CA THR A 312 -6.90 5.92 16.77
C THR A 312 -7.72 4.77 17.36
N LYS A 313 -8.94 5.05 17.79
CA LYS A 313 -9.92 4.03 18.17
C LYS A 313 -10.44 3.21 16.97
N TYR A 314 -10.16 3.65 15.76
CA TYR A 314 -10.60 2.98 14.53
C TYR A 314 -9.59 1.92 14.11
N VAL A 315 -10.10 0.74 13.77
CA VAL A 315 -9.31 -0.38 13.29
C VAL A 315 -9.22 -0.31 11.77
N CYS A 316 -8.01 -0.38 11.22
CA CYS A 316 -7.80 -0.50 9.78
C CYS A 316 -8.20 -1.91 9.32
N LYS A 317 -9.49 -2.09 9.02
CA LYS A 317 -10.06 -3.36 8.56
C LYS A 317 -10.29 -3.27 7.05
N LEU A 318 -9.51 -4.02 6.27
CA LEU A 318 -9.73 -4.11 4.83
C LEU A 318 -11.09 -4.78 4.55
N PRO A 319 -11.93 -4.19 3.66
CA PRO A 319 -13.30 -4.64 3.47
C PRO A 319 -13.43 -5.87 2.57
N LEU A 320 -14.52 -6.59 2.74
CA LEU A 320 -15.10 -7.44 1.71
C LEU A 320 -16.04 -6.57 0.89
N SER A 321 -15.59 -6.18 -0.30
CA SER A 321 -16.27 -5.20 -1.13
C SER A 321 -17.02 -5.85 -2.26
N MET A 322 -18.19 -5.30 -2.60
CA MET A 322 -18.88 -5.57 -3.85
C MET A 322 -18.81 -4.37 -4.78
N SER A 323 -18.75 -4.59 -6.07
CA SER A 323 -18.83 -3.57 -7.10
C SER A 323 -19.81 -4.00 -8.20
N ALA A 324 -20.14 -3.08 -9.10
CA ALA A 324 -20.99 -3.36 -10.27
C ALA A 324 -20.37 -2.64 -11.46
N LEU A 325 -19.57 -3.35 -12.24
CA LEU A 325 -18.86 -2.76 -13.38
C LEU A 325 -19.70 -2.72 -14.66
N ALA A 326 -20.62 -3.64 -14.85
CA ALA A 326 -21.43 -3.73 -16.08
C ALA A 326 -22.57 -2.70 -16.14
N ASP A 327 -23.24 -2.45 -15.01
CA ASP A 327 -24.27 -1.41 -14.89
C ASP A 327 -24.04 -0.62 -13.61
N ARG A 328 -23.77 0.67 -13.76
CA ARG A 328 -23.30 1.59 -12.70
C ARG A 328 -24.39 2.55 -12.25
N THR A 329 -25.65 2.24 -12.51
CA THR A 329 -26.76 3.09 -12.07
C THR A 329 -27.01 2.97 -10.57
N GLU A 330 -27.46 4.05 -9.96
CA GLU A 330 -27.87 4.07 -8.54
C GLU A 330 -28.88 2.97 -8.23
N THR A 331 -29.78 2.66 -9.18
CA THR A 331 -30.78 1.60 -9.04
C THR A 331 -30.14 0.22 -8.89
N VAL A 332 -29.13 -0.09 -9.67
CA VAL A 332 -28.44 -1.40 -9.61
C VAL A 332 -27.63 -1.50 -8.31
N PHE A 333 -26.94 -0.46 -7.90
CA PHE A 333 -26.24 -0.44 -6.62
C PHE A 333 -27.19 -0.66 -5.45
N LYS A 334 -28.35 0.02 -5.42
CA LYS A 334 -29.38 -0.19 -4.40
C LYS A 334 -29.95 -1.61 -4.42
N SER A 335 -30.13 -2.20 -5.59
CA SER A 335 -30.59 -3.58 -5.73
C SER A 335 -29.58 -4.58 -5.15
N ASN A 336 -28.28 -4.36 -5.37
CA ASN A 336 -27.22 -5.19 -4.81
C ASN A 336 -27.16 -5.09 -3.26
N ILE A 337 -27.27 -3.88 -2.70
CA ILE A 337 -27.35 -3.68 -1.26
C ILE A 337 -28.55 -4.44 -0.68
N ALA A 338 -29.73 -4.28 -1.30
CA ALA A 338 -30.96 -4.98 -0.86
C ALA A 338 -30.82 -6.50 -0.94
N ALA A 339 -30.18 -7.03 -1.99
CA ALA A 339 -29.93 -8.46 -2.15
C ALA A 339 -28.95 -8.99 -1.10
N ALA A 340 -27.84 -8.30 -0.85
CA ALA A 340 -26.88 -8.66 0.18
C ALA A 340 -27.57 -8.75 1.56
N ALA A 341 -28.38 -7.76 1.92
CA ALA A 341 -29.15 -7.75 3.14
C ALA A 341 -30.21 -8.86 3.20
N LYS A 342 -31.00 -9.03 2.12
CA LYS A 342 -32.07 -10.05 2.04
C LYS A 342 -31.52 -11.46 2.25
N TYR A 343 -30.39 -11.78 1.64
CA TYR A 343 -29.81 -13.12 1.66
C TYR A 343 -28.76 -13.32 2.77
N GLY A 344 -28.41 -12.26 3.51
CA GLY A 344 -27.45 -12.30 4.60
C GLY A 344 -26.01 -12.56 4.11
N VAL A 345 -25.64 -12.01 2.98
CA VAL A 345 -24.25 -12.02 2.49
C VAL A 345 -23.46 -10.94 3.25
N PRO A 346 -22.36 -11.28 3.95
CA PRO A 346 -21.67 -10.35 4.84
C PRO A 346 -20.70 -9.44 4.06
N VAL A 347 -21.25 -8.45 3.35
CA VAL A 347 -20.51 -7.42 2.61
C VAL A 347 -20.22 -6.23 3.52
N ASP A 348 -18.99 -5.75 3.54
CA ASP A 348 -18.62 -4.56 4.33
C ASP A 348 -18.74 -3.26 3.54
N ASN A 349 -18.58 -3.30 2.20
CA ASN A 349 -18.46 -2.07 1.42
C ASN A 349 -18.96 -2.24 -0.02
N LEU A 350 -19.48 -1.17 -0.58
CA LEU A 350 -19.82 -1.02 -2.00
C LEU A 350 -18.79 -0.10 -2.66
N VAL A 351 -18.19 -0.52 -3.76
CA VAL A 351 -17.24 0.29 -4.54
C VAL A 351 -17.93 0.88 -5.76
N ILE A 352 -17.85 2.19 -5.89
CA ILE A 352 -18.22 2.93 -7.09
C ILE A 352 -16.93 3.36 -7.77
N ASP A 353 -16.61 2.67 -8.85
CA ASP A 353 -15.39 2.86 -9.64
C ASP A 353 -15.56 3.98 -10.68
N ALA A 354 -14.53 4.27 -11.47
CA ALA A 354 -14.50 5.31 -12.51
C ALA A 354 -15.75 5.33 -13.39
N GLY A 355 -16.08 6.48 -13.98
CA GLY A 355 -17.21 6.66 -14.86
C GLY A 355 -18.52 7.10 -14.17
N TRP A 356 -18.48 7.44 -12.89
CA TRP A 356 -19.63 8.06 -12.19
C TRP A 356 -19.84 9.53 -12.55
N TYR A 357 -18.83 10.17 -13.12
CA TYR A 357 -18.81 11.59 -13.49
C TYR A 357 -19.28 11.81 -14.92
N THR A 358 -19.50 13.07 -15.28
CA THR A 358 -20.09 13.47 -16.57
C THR A 358 -19.06 13.65 -17.67
N ASP A 359 -19.46 13.37 -18.93
CA ASP A 359 -18.69 13.60 -20.14
C ASP A 359 -19.02 14.95 -20.82
N VAL A 360 -19.95 15.70 -20.26
CA VAL A 360 -20.39 16.96 -20.83
C VAL A 360 -20.14 18.06 -19.82
N LYS A 361 -19.53 19.17 -20.28
CA LYS A 361 -19.43 20.39 -19.46
C LYS A 361 -20.81 20.74 -18.94
N PRO A 362 -20.95 21.04 -17.63
CA PRO A 362 -22.22 21.53 -17.11
C PRO A 362 -22.67 22.73 -17.93
N GLU A 363 -23.91 22.72 -18.45
CA GLU A 363 -24.50 23.91 -19.01
C GLU A 363 -24.61 24.97 -17.91
N ALA A 364 -24.74 26.24 -18.31
CA ALA A 364 -24.82 27.38 -17.37
C ALA A 364 -25.94 27.24 -16.30
N ASN A 365 -26.85 26.28 -16.46
CA ASN A 365 -27.94 25.96 -15.53
C ASN A 365 -27.60 24.73 -14.63
N GLY A 366 -26.37 24.17 -14.70
CA GLY A 366 -25.95 23.02 -13.90
C GLY A 366 -26.55 21.69 -14.33
N ILE A 367 -27.29 21.61 -15.43
CA ILE A 367 -27.85 20.36 -15.93
C ILE A 367 -26.87 19.72 -16.91
N VAL A 368 -26.57 18.47 -16.69
CA VAL A 368 -25.70 17.67 -17.56
C VAL A 368 -26.52 16.55 -18.19
N SER A 369 -26.50 16.48 -19.51
CA SER A 369 -27.17 15.43 -20.27
C SER A 369 -26.15 14.59 -21.04
N GLY A 370 -26.18 13.29 -20.82
CA GLY A 370 -25.36 12.32 -21.55
C GLY A 370 -24.76 11.26 -20.64
N SER A 371 -24.64 10.03 -21.11
CA SER A 371 -23.92 8.96 -20.45
C SER A 371 -22.50 8.84 -21.04
N ILE A 372 -21.48 8.77 -20.20
CA ILE A 372 -20.13 8.43 -20.67
C ILE A 372 -20.12 6.97 -21.05
N PRO A 373 -19.82 6.59 -22.31
CA PRO A 373 -19.42 5.23 -22.60
C PRO A 373 -18.24 4.87 -21.71
N TRP A 374 -18.27 3.69 -21.12
CA TRP A 374 -17.20 3.23 -20.23
C TRP A 374 -15.80 3.42 -20.81
N GLU A 375 -15.64 3.19 -22.09
CA GLU A 375 -14.37 3.28 -22.82
C GLU A 375 -13.80 4.71 -22.85
N LYS A 376 -14.57 5.73 -22.47
CA LYS A 376 -14.14 7.13 -22.47
C LYS A 376 -13.87 7.72 -21.08
N TRP A 377 -14.07 6.95 -20.02
CA TRP A 377 -13.86 7.42 -18.65
C TRP A 377 -12.48 8.10 -18.47
N TYR A 378 -11.46 7.55 -19.10
CA TYR A 378 -10.08 8.02 -18.99
C TYR A 378 -9.93 9.48 -19.46
N TYR A 379 -10.54 9.82 -20.59
CA TYR A 379 -10.44 11.16 -21.19
C TYR A 379 -11.34 12.20 -20.52
N GLN A 380 -12.16 11.80 -19.56
CA GLN A 380 -13.08 12.65 -18.83
C GLN A 380 -12.58 13.00 -17.42
N ALA A 381 -11.38 12.52 -17.04
CA ALA A 381 -10.72 12.92 -15.81
C ALA A 381 -10.55 14.44 -15.79
N GLY A 382 -11.08 15.08 -14.74
CA GLY A 382 -11.21 16.53 -14.66
C GLY A 382 -12.66 17.06 -14.75
N ASN A 383 -13.65 16.21 -15.08
CA ASN A 383 -15.07 16.56 -15.04
C ASN A 383 -15.77 16.01 -13.79
N TRP A 384 -15.27 16.32 -12.63
CA TRP A 384 -15.65 15.71 -11.34
C TRP A 384 -17.06 16.12 -10.85
N SER A 385 -18.09 15.89 -11.67
CA SER A 385 -19.50 16.11 -11.31
C SER A 385 -20.31 14.84 -11.57
N PHE A 386 -21.24 14.51 -10.67
CA PHE A 386 -22.05 13.30 -10.81
C PHE A 386 -22.89 13.31 -12.08
N ASN A 387 -22.81 12.23 -12.86
CA ASN A 387 -23.67 12.02 -14.01
C ASN A 387 -25.11 11.75 -13.53
N THR A 388 -26.01 12.68 -13.80
CA THR A 388 -27.41 12.59 -13.34
C THR A 388 -28.23 11.50 -14.04
N SER A 389 -27.74 10.97 -15.17
CA SER A 389 -28.34 9.77 -15.77
C SER A 389 -28.07 8.52 -14.95
N LEU A 390 -26.94 8.45 -14.25
CA LEU A 390 -26.56 7.35 -13.38
C LEU A 390 -27.03 7.60 -11.93
N PHE A 391 -26.89 8.83 -11.45
CA PHE A 391 -27.22 9.29 -10.10
C PHE A 391 -28.17 10.48 -10.18
N PRO A 392 -29.49 10.26 -10.26
CA PRO A 392 -30.48 11.30 -10.57
C PRO A 392 -30.49 12.50 -9.63
N ASN A 393 -29.98 12.35 -8.40
CA ASN A 393 -29.90 13.44 -7.43
C ASN A 393 -28.58 14.22 -7.50
N GLY A 394 -27.68 13.91 -8.43
CA GLY A 394 -26.35 14.50 -8.52
C GLY A 394 -25.44 14.24 -7.31
N ASN A 395 -25.71 13.20 -6.53
CA ASN A 395 -24.91 12.77 -5.37
C ASN A 395 -25.25 11.32 -5.00
N LEU A 396 -24.50 10.76 -4.03
CA LEU A 396 -24.69 9.39 -3.53
C LEU A 396 -25.47 9.32 -2.22
N LYS A 397 -25.94 10.44 -1.65
CA LYS A 397 -26.50 10.48 -0.30
C LYS A 397 -27.62 9.45 -0.07
N SER A 398 -28.53 9.32 -1.04
CA SER A 398 -29.63 8.34 -0.96
C SER A 398 -29.12 6.91 -0.94
N LEU A 399 -28.09 6.60 -1.76
CA LEU A 399 -27.45 5.31 -1.84
C LEU A 399 -26.67 4.99 -0.57
N SER A 400 -25.83 5.91 -0.11
CA SER A 400 -24.97 5.71 1.06
C SER A 400 -25.77 5.57 2.37
N LEU A 401 -26.87 6.32 2.53
CA LEU A 401 -27.76 6.12 3.66
C LEU A 401 -28.46 4.76 3.63
N MET A 402 -28.83 4.26 2.45
CA MET A 402 -29.35 2.91 2.32
C MET A 402 -28.28 1.85 2.66
N ALA A 403 -27.06 2.03 2.17
CA ALA A 403 -25.94 1.15 2.49
C ALA A 403 -25.66 1.12 3.99
N GLN A 404 -25.52 2.27 4.62
CA GLN A 404 -25.28 2.43 6.07
C GLN A 404 -26.37 1.73 6.91
N LYS A 405 -27.63 1.86 6.53
CA LYS A 405 -28.75 1.15 7.19
C LYS A 405 -28.58 -0.37 7.19
N ASN A 406 -27.85 -0.91 6.24
CA ASN A 406 -27.57 -2.34 6.08
C ASN A 406 -26.16 -2.72 6.56
N GLY A 407 -25.45 -1.81 7.26
CA GLY A 407 -24.09 -2.04 7.74
C GLY A 407 -23.02 -2.06 6.65
N ILE A 408 -23.32 -1.48 5.48
CA ILE A 408 -22.44 -1.45 4.32
C ILE A 408 -21.93 -0.01 4.12
N GLY A 409 -20.61 0.14 4.00
CA GLY A 409 -19.96 1.39 3.64
C GLY A 409 -20.01 1.67 2.12
N VAL A 410 -19.62 2.86 1.72
CA VAL A 410 -19.49 3.24 0.31
C VAL A 410 -18.09 3.77 0.06
N ALA A 411 -17.41 3.24 -0.96
CA ALA A 411 -16.16 3.75 -1.51
C ALA A 411 -16.42 4.45 -2.84
N LEU A 412 -15.82 5.61 -3.03
CA LEU A 412 -15.88 6.35 -4.29
C LEU A 412 -14.48 6.51 -4.86
N TRP A 413 -14.31 6.08 -6.12
CA TRP A 413 -13.11 6.26 -6.91
C TRP A 413 -12.99 7.70 -7.41
N LEU A 414 -11.78 8.27 -7.34
CA LEU A 414 -11.42 9.56 -7.90
C LEU A 414 -9.97 9.51 -8.40
N GLU A 415 -9.66 10.24 -9.46
CA GLU A 415 -8.29 10.43 -9.96
C GLU A 415 -7.98 11.92 -10.09
N PRO A 416 -7.83 12.64 -8.95
CA PRO A 416 -7.80 14.09 -8.96
C PRO A 416 -6.47 14.67 -9.41
N GLU A 417 -5.40 13.87 -9.38
CA GLU A 417 -4.07 14.30 -9.79
C GLU A 417 -3.97 14.48 -11.31
N ARG A 418 -4.86 13.85 -12.09
CA ARG A 418 -4.87 13.91 -13.55
C ARG A 418 -6.11 14.64 -14.07
N ALA A 419 -5.90 15.48 -15.09
CA ALA A 419 -7.00 16.06 -15.87
C ALA A 419 -6.66 16.08 -17.36
N HIS A 420 -7.68 16.13 -18.21
CA HIS A 420 -7.52 16.27 -19.65
C HIS A 420 -7.94 17.65 -20.13
N SER A 421 -7.27 18.13 -21.19
CA SER A 421 -7.65 19.34 -21.92
C SER A 421 -9.10 19.28 -22.34
N GLY A 422 -9.82 20.39 -22.15
CA GLY A 422 -11.24 20.50 -22.45
C GLY A 422 -12.18 19.99 -21.35
N THR A 423 -11.66 19.56 -20.22
CA THR A 423 -12.45 19.25 -19.02
C THR A 423 -12.67 20.48 -18.15
N HIS A 424 -13.65 20.38 -17.22
CA HIS A 424 -14.00 21.48 -16.32
C HIS A 424 -12.80 22.00 -15.52
N MET A 425 -11.97 21.09 -15.01
CA MET A 425 -10.80 21.47 -14.22
C MET A 425 -9.80 22.31 -15.01
N ILE A 426 -9.47 21.92 -16.23
CA ILE A 426 -8.51 22.67 -17.05
C ILE A 426 -9.09 23.98 -17.57
N ASP A 427 -10.39 24.00 -17.90
CA ASP A 427 -11.04 25.23 -18.39
C ASP A 427 -11.18 26.30 -17.30
N ASN A 428 -11.26 25.93 -16.02
CA ASN A 428 -11.55 26.86 -14.93
C ASN A 428 -10.46 26.94 -13.84
N HIS A 429 -9.52 26.00 -13.80
CA HIS A 429 -8.51 25.87 -12.73
C HIS A 429 -7.15 25.43 -13.28
N SER A 430 -6.81 25.82 -14.52
CA SER A 430 -5.53 25.44 -15.13
C SER A 430 -4.31 25.92 -14.34
N GLU A 431 -4.45 26.99 -13.55
CA GLU A 431 -3.42 27.53 -12.67
C GLU A 431 -2.98 26.58 -11.55
N LEU A 432 -3.82 25.56 -11.21
CA LEU A 432 -3.51 24.56 -10.19
C LEU A 432 -2.61 23.44 -10.73
N TYR A 433 -2.40 23.39 -12.04
CA TYR A 433 -1.64 22.33 -12.71
C TYR A 433 -0.20 22.74 -13.00
N PHE A 434 0.64 21.79 -13.35
CA PHE A 434 1.95 22.05 -13.91
C PHE A 434 1.83 22.86 -15.21
N SER A 435 2.85 23.64 -15.54
CA SER A 435 2.83 24.58 -16.67
C SER A 435 2.74 23.87 -18.02
N GLU A 436 3.35 22.72 -18.11
CA GLU A 436 3.41 21.92 -19.33
C GLU A 436 2.33 20.83 -19.35
N GLU A 437 1.90 20.45 -20.53
CA GLU A 437 1.00 19.32 -20.77
C GLU A 437 1.68 18.24 -21.62
N ALA A 438 1.29 16.99 -21.45
CA ALA A 438 1.75 15.88 -22.27
C ALA A 438 0.58 15.23 -23.00
N GLY A 439 0.44 15.51 -24.30
CA GLY A 439 -0.61 14.91 -25.12
C GLY A 439 -2.05 15.24 -24.67
N GLY A 440 -2.28 16.46 -24.17
CA GLY A 440 -3.56 16.90 -23.64
C GLY A 440 -3.84 16.40 -22.21
N VAL A 441 -2.84 15.85 -21.52
CA VAL A 441 -2.91 15.42 -20.13
C VAL A 441 -2.18 16.45 -19.26
N HIS A 442 -2.77 16.78 -18.12
CA HIS A 442 -2.24 17.72 -17.15
C HIS A 442 -2.11 17.05 -15.79
N LEU A 443 -1.03 17.37 -15.06
CA LEU A 443 -0.78 16.92 -13.70
C LEU A 443 -1.10 18.04 -12.71
N LEU A 444 -1.93 17.78 -11.71
CA LEU A 444 -2.20 18.71 -10.61
C LEU A 444 -0.91 18.99 -9.84
N ASN A 445 -0.54 20.25 -9.64
CA ASN A 445 0.71 20.60 -8.98
C ASN A 445 0.54 20.68 -7.45
N LEU A 446 0.63 19.53 -6.78
CA LEU A 446 0.53 19.46 -5.31
C LEU A 446 1.68 20.18 -4.57
N GLY A 447 2.70 20.63 -5.28
CA GLY A 447 3.69 21.56 -4.74
C GLY A 447 3.13 22.94 -4.44
N LYS A 448 2.02 23.35 -5.09
CA LYS A 448 1.30 24.59 -4.84
C LYS A 448 0.33 24.44 -3.67
N GLU A 449 0.29 25.44 -2.78
CA GLU A 449 -0.63 25.47 -1.64
C GLU A 449 -2.08 25.47 -2.09
N GLU A 450 -2.40 26.28 -3.08
CA GLU A 450 -3.75 26.45 -3.63
C GLU A 450 -4.29 25.12 -4.22
N ALA A 451 -3.41 24.33 -4.85
CA ALA A 451 -3.78 23.02 -5.39
C ALA A 451 -4.08 22.00 -4.27
N ARG A 452 -3.29 22.02 -3.21
CA ARG A 452 -3.54 21.17 -2.02
C ARG A 452 -4.83 21.56 -1.31
N GLU A 453 -5.07 22.85 -1.08
CA GLU A 453 -6.29 23.34 -0.43
C GLU A 453 -7.53 22.97 -1.25
N TRP A 454 -7.48 23.23 -2.56
CA TRP A 454 -8.57 22.84 -3.46
C TRP A 454 -8.85 21.33 -3.35
N LEU A 455 -7.83 20.49 -3.40
CA LEU A 455 -8.01 19.04 -3.36
C LEU A 455 -8.55 18.57 -2.01
N ILE A 456 -8.04 19.10 -0.90
CA ILE A 456 -8.52 18.79 0.45
C ILE A 456 -9.99 19.16 0.60
N ASP A 457 -10.39 20.36 0.14
CA ASP A 457 -11.78 20.80 0.21
C ASP A 457 -12.68 19.95 -0.68
N TYR A 458 -12.23 19.61 -1.88
CA TYR A 458 -12.99 18.76 -2.79
C TYR A 458 -13.22 17.36 -2.22
N ILE A 459 -12.17 16.70 -1.72
CA ILE A 459 -12.28 15.39 -1.06
C ILE A 459 -13.17 15.47 0.18
N SER A 460 -13.01 16.52 1.01
CA SER A 460 -13.82 16.74 2.20
C SER A 460 -15.31 16.82 1.86
N ASN A 461 -15.66 17.63 0.86
CA ASN A 461 -17.04 17.74 0.41
C ASN A 461 -17.60 16.41 -0.12
N LEU A 462 -16.80 15.64 -0.90
CA LEU A 462 -17.23 14.31 -1.35
C LEU A 462 -17.53 13.37 -0.18
N ILE A 463 -16.67 13.36 0.83
CA ILE A 463 -16.83 12.50 2.03
C ILE A 463 -18.10 12.90 2.78
N GLU A 464 -18.30 14.19 3.07
CA GLU A 464 -19.40 14.70 3.89
C GLU A 464 -20.75 14.60 3.18
N GLU A 465 -20.84 15.07 1.94
CA GLU A 465 -22.08 15.08 1.17
C GLU A 465 -22.56 13.67 0.84
N ASN A 466 -21.63 12.74 0.63
CA ASN A 466 -21.94 11.40 0.19
C ASN A 466 -21.79 10.33 1.28
N ASN A 467 -21.42 10.73 2.51
CA ASN A 467 -21.23 9.81 3.65
C ASN A 467 -20.33 8.61 3.27
N LEU A 468 -19.14 8.91 2.73
CA LEU A 468 -18.19 7.89 2.28
C LEU A 468 -17.50 7.24 3.47
N SER A 469 -17.28 5.93 3.39
CA SER A 469 -16.45 5.16 4.31
C SER A 469 -15.03 4.95 3.81
N ILE A 470 -14.83 5.01 2.49
CA ILE A 470 -13.54 4.89 1.83
C ILE A 470 -13.47 5.94 0.72
N TYR A 471 -12.39 6.69 0.72
CA TYR A 471 -11.96 7.50 -0.40
C TYR A 471 -10.90 6.71 -1.19
N ARG A 472 -11.19 6.37 -2.46
CA ARG A 472 -10.25 5.67 -3.33
C ARG A 472 -9.62 6.64 -4.30
N GLN A 473 -8.31 6.88 -4.16
CA GLN A 473 -7.53 7.69 -5.08
C GLN A 473 -6.76 6.80 -6.05
N ASP A 474 -6.98 6.99 -7.34
CA ASP A 474 -6.21 6.35 -8.41
C ASP A 474 -5.24 7.32 -9.06
N PHE A 475 -4.27 6.80 -9.80
CA PHE A 475 -3.25 7.59 -10.49
C PHE A 475 -2.75 6.88 -11.76
N ASN A 476 -3.44 7.13 -12.89
CA ASN A 476 -3.23 6.44 -14.17
C ASN A 476 -2.42 7.30 -15.15
N MET A 477 -1.28 7.83 -14.71
CA MET A 477 -0.40 8.62 -15.55
C MET A 477 1.06 8.49 -15.14
N THR A 478 1.97 8.99 -15.99
CA THR A 478 3.41 9.07 -15.76
C THR A 478 3.77 10.50 -15.35
N PRO A 479 4.04 10.78 -14.06
CA PRO A 479 4.31 12.14 -13.60
C PRO A 479 5.73 12.65 -13.88
N GLU A 480 6.71 11.76 -14.09
CA GLU A 480 8.14 12.05 -14.26
C GLU A 480 8.39 13.20 -15.21
N TRP A 481 7.77 13.16 -16.39
CA TRP A 481 7.96 14.19 -17.41
C TRP A 481 7.57 15.59 -16.93
N PHE A 482 6.48 15.72 -16.15
CA PHE A 482 6.03 17.00 -15.62
C PHE A 482 7.01 17.56 -14.60
N TRP A 483 7.53 16.74 -13.71
CA TRP A 483 8.47 17.15 -12.68
C TRP A 483 9.83 17.57 -13.29
N ASP A 484 10.30 16.85 -14.30
CA ASP A 484 11.60 17.10 -14.91
C ASP A 484 11.59 18.33 -15.84
N ASN A 485 10.42 18.79 -16.29
CA ASN A 485 10.29 19.93 -17.19
C ASN A 485 9.73 21.21 -16.53
N GLU A 486 9.31 21.19 -15.26
CA GLU A 486 8.77 22.37 -14.59
C GLU A 486 9.83 23.46 -14.34
N TYR A 487 11.06 23.06 -14.04
CA TYR A 487 12.15 23.97 -13.71
C TYR A 487 13.39 23.73 -14.59
N PRO A 488 14.31 24.71 -14.70
CA PRO A 488 15.61 24.51 -15.35
C PRO A 488 16.42 23.38 -14.70
N PHE A 489 17.38 22.83 -15.42
CA PHE A 489 18.19 21.67 -15.00
C PHE A 489 18.91 21.87 -13.66
N ASP A 490 19.26 23.09 -13.28
CA ASP A 490 19.88 23.43 -12.00
C ASP A 490 18.87 23.49 -10.82
N ARG A 491 17.60 23.16 -11.10
CA ARG A 491 16.50 22.97 -10.13
C ARG A 491 15.82 21.60 -10.28
N LEU A 492 16.44 20.67 -10.99
CA LEU A 492 15.91 19.32 -11.20
C LEU A 492 15.71 18.59 -9.86
N GLY A 493 14.56 17.97 -9.71
CA GLY A 493 14.12 17.23 -8.52
C GLY A 493 13.28 18.04 -7.54
N ILE A 494 13.30 19.39 -7.60
CA ILE A 494 12.50 20.22 -6.66
C ILE A 494 11.00 20.07 -6.91
N ALA A 495 10.56 19.99 -8.17
CA ALA A 495 9.15 19.80 -8.49
C ALA A 495 8.62 18.50 -7.94
N GLU A 496 9.37 17.40 -8.09
CA GLU A 496 9.03 16.11 -7.52
C GLU A 496 8.96 16.16 -5.98
N ILE A 497 9.99 16.72 -5.32
CA ILE A 497 10.02 16.81 -3.85
C ILE A 497 8.78 17.54 -3.33
N ARG A 498 8.49 18.73 -3.87
CA ARG A 498 7.33 19.52 -3.46
C ARG A 498 6.01 18.82 -3.73
N TYR A 499 5.92 18.10 -4.87
CA TYR A 499 4.72 17.34 -5.22
C TYR A 499 4.49 16.17 -4.25
N ILE A 500 5.51 15.37 -3.97
CA ILE A 500 5.39 14.22 -3.09
C ILE A 500 5.11 14.63 -1.63
N GLU A 501 5.77 15.69 -1.13
CA GLU A 501 5.45 16.24 0.18
C GLU A 501 4.03 16.81 0.22
N GLY A 502 3.58 17.43 -0.87
CA GLY A 502 2.19 17.90 -1.04
C GLY A 502 1.18 16.77 -1.02
N LEU A 503 1.45 15.63 -1.66
CA LEU A 503 0.62 14.44 -1.61
C LEU A 503 0.49 13.90 -0.17
N TYR A 504 1.60 13.82 0.54
CA TYR A 504 1.60 13.40 1.95
C TYR A 504 0.78 14.34 2.82
N TYR A 505 0.94 15.65 2.62
CA TYR A 505 0.16 16.67 3.34
C TYR A 505 -1.35 16.53 3.11
N VAL A 506 -1.78 16.29 1.86
CA VAL A 506 -3.20 16.06 1.54
C VAL A 506 -3.72 14.83 2.28
N PHE A 507 -3.04 13.70 2.19
CA PHE A 507 -3.48 12.46 2.85
C PHE A 507 -3.48 12.58 4.38
N ASP A 508 -2.46 13.18 4.97
CA ASP A 508 -2.38 13.41 6.42
C ASP A 508 -3.52 14.31 6.89
N THR A 509 -3.83 15.39 6.17
CA THR A 509 -4.93 16.31 6.49
C THR A 509 -6.30 15.60 6.39
N ILE A 510 -6.54 14.81 5.33
CA ILE A 510 -7.80 14.06 5.20
C ILE A 510 -7.94 13.02 6.33
N ARG A 511 -6.88 12.32 6.69
CA ARG A 511 -6.91 11.36 7.81
C ARG A 511 -7.16 12.03 9.17
N GLU A 512 -6.60 13.20 9.39
CA GLU A 512 -6.84 13.97 10.61
C GLU A 512 -8.29 14.45 10.70
N LYS A 513 -8.83 14.97 9.60
CA LYS A 513 -10.23 15.43 9.52
C LYS A 513 -11.24 14.29 9.62
N TYR A 514 -10.95 13.14 8.98
CA TYR A 514 -11.86 11.99 8.85
C TYR A 514 -11.21 10.67 9.29
N PRO A 515 -10.86 10.50 10.57
CA PRO A 515 -10.11 9.33 11.04
C PRO A 515 -10.85 8.00 10.91
N ALA A 516 -12.16 8.01 10.65
CA ALA A 516 -12.96 6.82 10.37
C ALA A 516 -12.98 6.42 8.89
N VAL A 517 -12.55 7.33 7.98
CA VAL A 517 -12.53 7.08 6.54
C VAL A 517 -11.18 6.51 6.16
N LEU A 518 -11.17 5.38 5.45
CA LEU A 518 -9.95 4.84 4.87
C LEU A 518 -9.63 5.54 3.55
N ILE A 519 -8.35 5.75 3.29
CA ILE A 519 -7.86 6.15 1.97
C ILE A 519 -7.33 4.88 1.30
N ASP A 520 -7.91 4.50 0.16
CA ASP A 520 -7.39 3.44 -0.69
C ASP A 520 -6.52 4.05 -1.79
N SER A 521 -5.22 3.73 -1.79
CA SER A 521 -4.29 4.21 -2.80
C SER A 521 -4.15 3.19 -3.93
N CYS A 522 -4.59 3.59 -5.12
CA CYS A 522 -4.39 2.91 -6.38
C CYS A 522 -3.51 3.77 -7.30
N ALA A 523 -2.72 3.15 -8.15
CA ALA A 523 -1.94 3.86 -9.18
C ALA A 523 -1.81 2.96 -10.42
N SER A 524 -2.91 2.70 -11.11
CA SER A 524 -3.07 1.59 -12.06
C SER A 524 -2.64 0.27 -11.39
N GLY A 525 -3.33 -0.11 -10.34
CA GLY A 525 -2.88 -1.17 -9.43
C GLY A 525 -1.86 -0.68 -8.41
N GLY A 526 -0.90 -1.51 -8.08
CA GLY A 526 0.07 -1.32 -7.00
C GLY A 526 1.36 -0.61 -7.38
N ARG A 527 1.34 0.35 -8.30
CA ARG A 527 2.58 1.02 -8.76
C ARG A 527 3.06 2.13 -7.85
N ARG A 528 2.32 2.48 -6.78
CA ARG A 528 2.71 3.51 -5.81
C ARG A 528 2.60 2.95 -4.38
N MET A 529 3.36 1.88 -4.12
CA MET A 529 3.47 1.24 -2.81
C MET A 529 4.87 1.45 -2.23
N ASP A 530 4.93 2.11 -1.10
CA ASP A 530 6.13 2.31 -0.28
C ASP A 530 5.72 2.57 1.18
N ILE A 531 6.66 2.63 2.12
CA ILE A 531 6.31 2.80 3.55
C ILE A 531 5.64 4.15 3.86
N GLU A 532 5.85 5.20 3.08
CA GLU A 532 5.18 6.49 3.31
C GLU A 532 3.70 6.43 2.89
N ILE A 533 3.39 5.75 1.78
CA ILE A 533 2.01 5.50 1.35
C ILE A 533 1.31 4.56 2.35
N LEU A 534 1.97 3.48 2.77
CA LEU A 534 1.39 2.53 3.72
C LEU A 534 1.03 3.17 5.06
N LYS A 535 1.80 4.15 5.56
CA LYS A 535 1.46 4.92 6.78
C LYS A 535 0.14 5.69 6.64
N ARG A 536 -0.28 6.01 5.44
CA ARG A 536 -1.39 6.92 5.14
C ARG A 536 -2.61 6.24 4.53
N THR A 537 -2.40 5.12 3.84
CA THR A 537 -3.42 4.51 2.97
C THR A 537 -3.44 2.99 3.11
N VAL A 538 -4.47 2.38 2.55
CA VAL A 538 -4.57 0.93 2.37
C VAL A 538 -4.48 0.58 0.89
N ILE A 539 -4.17 -0.68 0.58
CA ILE A 539 -4.05 -1.19 -0.78
C ILE A 539 -5.20 -2.17 -1.03
N LEU A 540 -6.29 -1.69 -1.61
CA LEU A 540 -7.44 -2.52 -1.95
C LEU A 540 -7.39 -3.09 -3.37
N TRP A 541 -6.40 -2.64 -4.17
CA TRP A 541 -6.22 -3.05 -5.54
C TRP A 541 -4.73 -3.19 -5.88
N ARG A 542 -4.14 -4.35 -5.51
CA ARG A 542 -2.68 -4.55 -5.61
C ARG A 542 -2.13 -4.57 -7.04
N THR A 543 -2.98 -4.86 -8.04
CA THR A 543 -2.60 -4.96 -9.45
C THR A 543 -3.83 -4.84 -10.35
N ASP A 544 -3.65 -4.33 -11.58
CA ASP A 544 -4.68 -4.32 -12.62
C ASP A 544 -4.79 -5.65 -13.38
N TYR A 545 -4.00 -6.65 -13.01
CA TYR A 545 -4.07 -7.99 -13.60
C TYR A 545 -5.50 -8.53 -13.63
N CYS A 546 -6.26 -8.36 -12.56
CA CYS A 546 -7.64 -8.80 -12.46
C CYS A 546 -8.63 -8.00 -13.34
N CYS A 547 -8.28 -6.81 -13.83
CA CYS A 547 -9.14 -6.04 -14.74
C CYS A 547 -9.19 -6.60 -16.16
N ASN A 548 -8.09 -7.18 -16.63
CA ASN A 548 -7.88 -7.48 -18.03
C ASN A 548 -7.93 -8.98 -18.36
N THR A 549 -8.09 -9.82 -17.36
CA THR A 549 -7.99 -11.28 -17.49
C THR A 549 -9.33 -12.00 -17.44
N TYR A 550 -10.44 -11.27 -17.43
CA TYR A 550 -11.78 -11.84 -17.50
C TYR A 550 -11.88 -12.88 -18.65
N GLY A 551 -12.10 -14.14 -18.27
CA GLY A 551 -12.22 -15.25 -19.21
C GLY A 551 -10.91 -15.70 -19.87
N LYS A 552 -9.74 -15.21 -19.46
CA LYS A 552 -8.45 -15.76 -19.90
C LYS A 552 -8.07 -16.96 -19.02
N ASN A 553 -7.52 -17.98 -19.64
CA ASN A 553 -6.87 -19.09 -18.95
C ASN A 553 -5.74 -18.49 -18.11
N PHE A 554 -5.59 -18.82 -16.82
CA PHE A 554 -4.47 -18.42 -15.95
C PHE A 554 -4.74 -17.30 -14.93
N PHE A 555 -5.96 -16.79 -14.87
CA PHE A 555 -6.29 -15.73 -13.91
C PHE A 555 -6.03 -16.16 -12.47
N ASP A 556 -6.47 -17.35 -12.11
CA ASP A 556 -6.38 -17.83 -10.72
C ASP A 556 -4.95 -18.10 -10.30
N GLU A 557 -4.14 -18.68 -11.18
CA GLU A 557 -2.74 -19.00 -10.90
C GLU A 557 -1.90 -17.73 -10.71
N GLY A 558 -2.11 -16.71 -11.55
CA GLY A 558 -1.47 -15.40 -11.36
C GLY A 558 -1.93 -14.70 -10.08
N THR A 559 -3.23 -14.73 -9.80
CA THR A 559 -3.79 -14.18 -8.55
C THR A 559 -3.23 -14.86 -7.31
N GLN A 560 -3.09 -16.21 -7.32
CA GLN A 560 -2.47 -17.01 -6.26
C GLN A 560 -0.99 -16.67 -6.09
N PHE A 561 -0.25 -16.55 -7.21
CA PHE A 561 1.16 -16.20 -7.21
C PHE A 561 1.39 -14.81 -6.60
N GLN A 562 0.72 -13.80 -7.10
CA GLN A 562 0.82 -12.42 -6.62
C GLN A 562 0.41 -12.28 -5.14
N MET A 563 -0.61 -13.02 -4.72
CA MET A 563 -1.07 -13.03 -3.33
C MET A 563 0.04 -13.55 -2.41
N GLN A 564 0.68 -14.67 -2.75
CA GLN A 564 1.72 -15.28 -1.93
C GLN A 564 2.99 -14.44 -1.93
N SER A 565 3.42 -13.97 -3.10
CA SER A 565 4.63 -13.15 -3.26
C SER A 565 4.52 -11.83 -2.49
N LEU A 566 3.38 -11.12 -2.61
CA LEU A 566 3.19 -9.85 -1.92
C LEU A 566 2.98 -10.05 -0.40
N SER A 567 2.24 -11.09 0.01
CA SER A 567 2.02 -11.39 1.43
C SER A 567 3.29 -11.73 2.20
N TYR A 568 4.34 -12.13 1.52
CA TYR A 568 5.66 -12.30 2.13
C TYR A 568 6.22 -10.98 2.68
N TRP A 569 5.88 -9.87 2.04
CA TRP A 569 6.31 -8.50 2.41
C TRP A 569 5.25 -7.75 3.21
N LEU A 570 4.02 -7.70 2.72
CA LEU A 570 2.96 -6.84 3.24
C LEU A 570 1.81 -7.67 3.86
N PRO A 571 1.36 -7.33 5.08
CA PRO A 571 0.22 -8.02 5.71
C PRO A 571 -1.12 -7.63 5.09
N LEU A 572 -1.29 -6.35 4.71
CA LEU A 572 -2.57 -5.78 4.31
C LEU A 572 -2.57 -5.38 2.83
N HIS A 573 -3.21 -6.20 2.03
CA HIS A 573 -3.53 -5.91 0.63
C HIS A 573 -4.78 -6.67 0.20
N ALA A 574 -5.39 -6.23 -0.92
CA ALA A 574 -6.56 -6.88 -1.50
C ALA A 574 -6.47 -6.92 -3.03
N THR A 575 -7.39 -7.64 -3.65
CA THR A 575 -7.53 -7.77 -5.10
C THR A 575 -8.97 -8.01 -5.51
N GLY A 576 -9.24 -7.95 -6.82
CA GLY A 576 -10.51 -8.36 -7.40
C GLY A 576 -10.61 -9.87 -7.61
N VAL A 577 -11.83 -10.40 -7.52
CA VAL A 577 -12.16 -11.74 -8.01
C VAL A 577 -12.37 -11.66 -9.52
N GLY A 578 -11.66 -12.48 -10.28
CA GLY A 578 -11.60 -12.42 -11.75
C GLY A 578 -12.80 -12.98 -12.49
N THR A 579 -13.96 -13.12 -11.87
CA THR A 579 -15.19 -13.61 -12.47
C THR A 579 -16.40 -12.83 -11.93
N ASP A 580 -17.45 -12.77 -12.72
CA ASP A 580 -18.75 -12.24 -12.32
C ASP A 580 -19.65 -13.30 -11.65
N LYS A 581 -19.09 -14.48 -11.34
CA LYS A 581 -19.78 -15.61 -10.72
C LYS A 581 -19.18 -15.92 -9.34
N PHE A 582 -19.99 -16.51 -8.47
CA PHE A 582 -19.52 -17.05 -7.19
C PHE A 582 -19.00 -18.48 -7.37
N GLU A 583 -17.83 -18.61 -8.00
CA GLU A 583 -17.13 -19.88 -8.18
C GLU A 583 -16.08 -20.08 -7.11
N SER A 584 -16.07 -21.26 -6.48
CA SER A 584 -15.25 -21.52 -5.28
C SER A 584 -13.75 -21.39 -5.53
N TYR A 585 -13.25 -21.84 -6.66
CA TYR A 585 -11.81 -21.81 -6.96
C TYR A 585 -11.34 -20.37 -7.20
N ASN A 586 -12.03 -19.63 -8.06
CA ASN A 586 -11.72 -18.23 -8.36
C ASN A 586 -11.81 -17.34 -7.12
N PHE A 587 -12.89 -17.49 -6.35
CA PHE A 587 -13.09 -16.68 -5.16
C PHE A 587 -12.01 -16.95 -4.09
N ARG A 588 -11.63 -18.23 -3.91
CA ARG A 588 -10.58 -18.62 -2.97
C ARG A 588 -9.19 -18.20 -3.43
N SER A 589 -8.93 -18.15 -4.74
CA SER A 589 -7.67 -17.66 -5.31
C SER A 589 -7.41 -16.18 -4.98
N ALA A 590 -8.49 -15.40 -4.76
CA ALA A 590 -8.41 -13.99 -4.37
C ALA A 590 -8.37 -13.75 -2.84
N LEU A 591 -8.36 -14.80 -1.99
CA LEU A 591 -8.36 -14.64 -0.52
C LEU A 591 -7.12 -13.85 -0.06
N ALA A 592 -7.38 -12.76 0.65
CA ALA A 592 -6.38 -11.88 1.25
C ALA A 592 -7.01 -11.14 2.45
N ALA A 593 -6.35 -10.11 2.97
CA ALA A 593 -6.87 -9.26 4.05
C ALA A 593 -8.18 -8.52 3.66
N GLY A 594 -8.41 -8.31 2.35
CA GLY A 594 -9.65 -7.81 1.77
C GLY A 594 -9.90 -8.44 0.40
N ILE A 595 -11.11 -8.33 -0.12
CA ILE A 595 -11.52 -8.82 -1.46
C ILE A 595 -12.50 -7.85 -2.08
N ASN A 596 -12.43 -7.67 -3.40
CA ASN A 596 -13.44 -7.00 -4.18
C ASN A 596 -14.04 -7.97 -5.22
N PHE A 597 -15.37 -8.11 -5.28
CA PHE A 597 -16.06 -8.96 -6.26
C PHE A 597 -17.09 -8.18 -7.05
N ASN A 598 -17.22 -8.51 -8.34
CA ASN A 598 -18.09 -7.83 -9.30
C ASN A 598 -19.42 -8.58 -9.55
N SER A 599 -19.70 -9.61 -8.78
CA SER A 599 -20.87 -10.47 -8.97
C SER A 599 -22.12 -9.83 -8.39
N TYR A 600 -23.22 -9.82 -9.17
CA TYR A 600 -24.53 -9.44 -8.68
C TYR A 600 -25.11 -10.56 -7.82
N ILE A 601 -25.63 -10.19 -6.64
CA ILE A 601 -26.31 -11.15 -5.76
C ILE A 601 -27.75 -11.30 -6.22
N SER A 602 -28.15 -12.54 -6.56
CA SER A 602 -29.47 -12.91 -7.00
C SER A 602 -30.02 -14.11 -6.21
N GLU A 603 -31.28 -14.46 -6.40
CA GLU A 603 -31.87 -15.65 -5.78
C GLU A 603 -31.15 -16.95 -6.20
N GLU A 604 -30.65 -16.99 -7.44
CA GLU A 604 -29.99 -18.17 -8.01
C GLU A 604 -28.59 -18.42 -7.43
N ASN A 605 -27.87 -17.37 -7.03
CA ASN A 605 -26.49 -17.48 -6.55
C ASN A 605 -26.30 -17.08 -5.06
N ALA A 606 -27.38 -16.76 -4.37
CA ALA A 606 -27.32 -16.21 -3.00
C ALA A 606 -26.64 -17.15 -1.99
N GLU A 607 -26.86 -18.46 -2.10
CA GLU A 607 -26.26 -19.45 -1.20
C GLU A 607 -24.74 -19.54 -1.42
N ASP A 608 -24.28 -19.55 -2.68
CA ASP A 608 -22.85 -19.55 -3.02
C ASP A 608 -22.20 -18.23 -2.59
N ALA A 609 -22.85 -17.10 -2.86
CA ALA A 609 -22.40 -15.79 -2.42
C ALA A 609 -22.21 -15.74 -0.92
N LYS A 610 -23.24 -16.14 -0.17
CA LYS A 610 -23.22 -16.18 1.30
C LYS A 610 -22.13 -17.11 1.83
N PHE A 611 -21.99 -18.29 1.24
CA PHE A 611 -20.99 -19.27 1.66
C PHE A 611 -19.57 -18.71 1.45
N LEU A 612 -19.24 -18.23 0.26
CA LEU A 612 -17.90 -17.78 -0.09
C LEU A 612 -17.50 -16.49 0.64
N VAL A 613 -18.39 -15.49 0.68
CA VAL A 613 -18.11 -14.24 1.40
C VAL A 613 -18.02 -14.49 2.92
N SER A 614 -18.84 -15.41 3.48
CA SER A 614 -18.70 -15.80 4.90
C SER A 614 -17.38 -16.53 5.16
N GLN A 615 -16.90 -17.34 4.22
CA GLN A 615 -15.60 -17.99 4.33
C GLN A 615 -14.47 -16.96 4.34
N ALA A 616 -14.47 -15.99 3.40
CA ALA A 616 -13.53 -14.89 3.39
C ALA A 616 -13.57 -14.08 4.69
N SER A 617 -14.77 -13.78 5.20
CA SER A 617 -14.92 -13.06 6.46
C SER A 617 -14.27 -13.79 7.65
N LYS A 618 -14.36 -15.12 7.69
CA LYS A 618 -13.73 -15.95 8.74
C LYS A 618 -12.21 -16.05 8.57
N MET A 619 -11.73 -16.03 7.32
CA MET A 619 -10.30 -16.12 7.01
C MET A 619 -9.56 -14.80 7.26
N ARG A 620 -10.21 -13.68 6.99
CA ARG A 620 -9.64 -12.33 7.01
C ARG A 620 -8.81 -11.99 8.26
N PRO A 621 -9.24 -12.27 9.51
CA PRO A 621 -8.46 -11.95 10.69
C PRO A 621 -7.08 -12.61 10.74
N TYR A 622 -6.90 -13.74 10.08
CA TYR A 622 -5.62 -14.45 10.08
C TYR A 622 -4.56 -13.78 9.22
N TYR A 623 -4.95 -13.02 8.18
CA TYR A 623 -4.01 -12.25 7.35
C TYR A 623 -3.33 -11.10 8.11
N TYR A 624 -3.88 -10.70 9.26
CA TYR A 624 -3.27 -9.75 10.19
C TYR A 624 -2.19 -10.40 11.10
N GLY A 625 -1.95 -11.68 10.95
CA GLY A 625 -0.92 -12.42 11.68
C GLY A 625 0.34 -12.64 10.85
N ASP A 626 1.13 -13.61 11.31
CA ASP A 626 2.32 -14.08 10.62
C ASP A 626 1.97 -14.82 9.34
N TYR A 627 2.88 -14.79 8.39
CA TYR A 627 2.77 -15.47 7.12
C TYR A 627 3.91 -16.47 6.96
N TYR A 628 3.58 -17.70 6.58
CA TYR A 628 4.54 -18.78 6.35
C TYR A 628 4.36 -19.33 4.94
N GLN A 629 5.44 -19.29 4.17
CA GLN A 629 5.46 -19.82 2.81
C GLN A 629 5.77 -21.33 2.86
N ILE A 630 4.72 -22.15 2.80
CA ILE A 630 4.87 -23.62 2.89
C ILE A 630 5.47 -24.20 1.62
N LEU A 631 5.01 -23.73 0.46
CA LEU A 631 5.57 -24.02 -0.85
C LEU A 631 5.96 -22.70 -1.52
N GLU A 632 7.09 -22.72 -2.22
CA GLU A 632 7.57 -21.57 -2.97
C GLU A 632 6.53 -21.17 -4.05
N PRO A 633 6.15 -19.89 -4.16
CA PRO A 633 5.20 -19.46 -5.16
C PRO A 633 5.79 -19.63 -6.55
N VAL A 634 5.07 -20.33 -7.40
CA VAL A 634 5.41 -20.52 -8.82
C VAL A 634 4.20 -20.20 -9.69
N TYR A 635 4.46 -19.62 -10.85
CA TYR A 635 3.47 -19.36 -11.86
C TYR A 635 3.48 -20.47 -12.90
N ASP A 636 2.68 -21.50 -12.66
CA ASP A 636 2.45 -22.62 -13.56
C ASP A 636 1.09 -23.29 -13.28
N PHE A 637 0.70 -24.31 -14.07
CA PHE A 637 -0.54 -25.08 -13.89
C PHE A 637 -0.35 -26.45 -13.25
N LYS A 638 0.86 -26.78 -12.81
CA LYS A 638 1.23 -28.14 -12.44
C LYS A 638 1.68 -28.25 -10.99
N SER A 639 2.07 -27.11 -10.39
CA SER A 639 2.61 -27.09 -9.04
C SER A 639 1.50 -26.83 -8.03
N TRP A 640 1.53 -27.55 -6.94
CA TRP A 640 0.77 -27.21 -5.75
C TRP A 640 1.28 -25.89 -5.20
N GLN A 641 0.37 -25.10 -4.63
CA GLN A 641 0.71 -23.90 -3.89
C GLN A 641 0.19 -24.01 -2.49
N ALA A 642 0.94 -23.55 -1.49
CA ALA A 642 0.50 -23.58 -0.11
C ALA A 642 1.18 -22.50 0.72
N TYR A 643 0.41 -21.88 1.60
CA TYR A 643 0.88 -20.95 2.62
C TYR A 643 0.04 -21.09 3.89
N GLU A 644 0.60 -20.64 4.99
CA GLU A 644 -0.09 -20.54 6.27
C GLU A 644 -0.14 -19.08 6.73
N VAL A 645 -1.27 -18.66 7.29
CA VAL A 645 -1.41 -17.43 8.06
C VAL A 645 -1.73 -17.77 9.50
N TRP A 646 -1.01 -17.18 10.45
CA TRP A 646 -1.06 -17.57 11.85
C TRP A 646 -1.23 -16.38 12.80
N ARG A 647 -2.20 -16.45 13.69
CA ARG A 647 -2.44 -15.49 14.77
C ARG A 647 -1.90 -16.07 16.07
N ASN A 648 -0.72 -15.60 16.47
CA ASN A 648 -0.04 -16.07 17.67
C ASN A 648 -0.88 -15.82 18.94
N ASP A 649 -1.47 -14.65 19.02
CA ASP A 649 -2.36 -14.22 20.12
C ASP A 649 -3.65 -15.07 20.23
N LEU A 650 -4.11 -15.65 19.16
CA LEU A 650 -5.28 -16.54 19.14
C LEU A 650 -4.91 -18.02 19.25
N GLY A 651 -3.63 -18.39 19.07
CA GLY A 651 -3.17 -19.76 18.96
C GLY A 651 -3.83 -20.51 17.78
N LYS A 652 -4.17 -19.78 16.70
CA LYS A 652 -4.92 -20.30 15.55
C LYS A 652 -4.40 -19.68 14.25
N GLY A 653 -4.54 -20.45 13.19
CA GLY A 653 -4.19 -20.04 11.84
C GLY A 653 -5.06 -20.71 10.80
N ALA A 654 -4.69 -20.50 9.55
CA ALA A 654 -5.30 -21.14 8.41
C ALA A 654 -4.21 -21.55 7.41
N LEU A 655 -4.24 -22.82 7.01
CA LEU A 655 -3.45 -23.33 5.90
C LEU A 655 -4.29 -23.28 4.63
N VAL A 656 -3.78 -22.60 3.60
CA VAL A 656 -4.40 -22.53 2.27
C VAL A 656 -3.56 -23.37 1.32
N VAL A 657 -4.22 -24.27 0.60
CA VAL A 657 -3.60 -25.14 -0.38
C VAL A 657 -4.37 -25.06 -1.69
N TYR A 658 -3.67 -24.76 -2.76
CA TYR A 658 -4.21 -24.78 -4.12
C TYR A 658 -3.69 -26.01 -4.87
N ILE A 659 -4.63 -26.81 -5.36
CA ILE A 659 -4.35 -27.95 -6.24
C ILE A 659 -4.73 -27.51 -7.65
N ARG A 660 -3.74 -27.20 -8.47
CA ARG A 660 -3.95 -26.71 -9.83
C ARG A 660 -4.36 -27.86 -10.75
N GLU A 661 -5.05 -27.55 -11.86
CA GLU A 661 -5.69 -28.51 -12.74
C GLU A 661 -4.78 -29.65 -13.22
N ASN A 662 -3.54 -29.32 -13.54
CA ASN A 662 -2.56 -30.29 -14.04
C ASN A 662 -1.52 -30.71 -12.95
N ALA A 663 -1.83 -30.48 -11.69
CA ALA A 663 -0.96 -30.87 -10.61
C ALA A 663 -0.91 -32.42 -10.46
N LYS A 664 0.25 -32.93 -10.04
CA LYS A 664 0.38 -34.35 -9.69
C LYS A 664 -0.47 -34.65 -8.45
N GLU A 665 -0.94 -35.89 -8.33
CA GLU A 665 -1.75 -36.34 -7.19
C GLU A 665 -1.00 -36.25 -5.83
N THR A 666 0.32 -36.12 -5.88
CA THR A 666 1.18 -35.99 -4.68
C THR A 666 2.20 -34.88 -4.86
N VAL A 667 2.47 -34.15 -3.77
CA VAL A 667 3.49 -33.10 -3.69
C VAL A 667 4.89 -33.68 -3.74
#